data_175d20be61fa77f2f67a39369f12d5f5
#
_entry.id   175d20be61fa77f2f67a39369f12d5f5
#
_cell.length_a   1.000
_cell.length_b   1.000
_cell.length_c   1.000
_cell.angle_alpha   90.00
_cell.angle_beta   90.00
_cell.angle_gamma   90.00
#
_symmetry.space_group_name_H-M   'P 1'
#
loop_
_entity.id
_entity.type
_entity.pdbx_description
1 polymer ?
#
loop_
_entity_poly.entity_id
_entity_poly.type
_entity_poly.pdbx_seq_one_letter_code
_entity_poly.pdbx_strand_id
1 'polypeptide(L)'
;MRKSKYVQSDIGKVYRQVKKLRAENRLVLFSGTPCQAAALKNVLDKDEGEGVFIIDTLCHGVPSYQMLRDYIDASQKKEVESVEFRTKEKGWRNSSRNMFLNYKDNTRIMEKYELNEYEQGFHSELILRNCCYECQFAELPHVSDITLGDYWGIRERDAMLDDDGGTSAVIINSLKGYQLFEKILKNISLYRETPVEWLVDNRIHDEIKGNISRRYFEHLYKKGDFINAVKCALAHKYQIGIVGPWMNINCGGALTYYALYRTLVNMGYFPVMLSQPKGSEWDPTYKYCRYKEIPYPEYAILPAKNGYPGQREFNNYCDTFIVGSDQLFTGEMFQLLDGYADLEWVNNNKRKIAYAASFAKDHFSGSQEQKERLSYFLQKFDCFSVREKTGIKLAKEEFGVSAEWVLDPVFLCDKKSWEDLLEKGKERLNKNPSIFGYILDPNDEKEKLMHLAEKILNLKSYAASDVWNEEDTLKWMWNIPTLSNLGNEELLAHIKNCEFVMTDSFHGVCFAIIFNKPFAVYINKDRGASRFYSLLKLLHLEERIIDSEEKLEVLLLKNKEISYENVNVLLEKEKERCISWLKNAIENPIPKREVSDYDMACTYSDRLEKMQKKRRKFEYDSLNGRIDWLIGHVDNDLMVTDQKQWEQLEDHRLRLDGLDSYIKRLEENLMETNKKQWEQLEDHRLRLDGLNSYIKYLEEKQQEYLKRIEQYEIESSWSYKIGKMITFFPRIIMKKIICRRRNK
;
A
#
# COMPACT_ATOMS: atom_id res chain seq x y z
N MET A 1 -1.49 -38.56 8.86
CA MET A 1 -1.64 -37.12 9.01
C MET A 1 -2.67 -36.74 10.07
N ARG A 2 -2.50 -37.16 11.31
CA ARG A 2 -3.53 -36.91 12.35
C ARG A 2 -3.41 -35.58 13.09
N LYS A 3 -2.38 -34.75 12.82
CA LYS A 3 -2.14 -33.50 13.52
C LYS A 3 -1.61 -32.43 12.55
N SER A 4 -1.93 -31.16 12.78
CA SER A 4 -1.40 -30.04 12.03
C SER A 4 0.12 -29.93 12.15
N LYS A 5 0.80 -29.48 11.10
CA LYS A 5 2.25 -29.35 11.01
C LYS A 5 2.59 -27.94 10.53
N TYR A 6 2.86 -27.04 11.47
CA TYR A 6 3.20 -25.64 11.17
C TYR A 6 4.72 -25.43 11.14
N VAL A 7 5.42 -26.39 10.56
CA VAL A 7 6.86 -26.36 10.33
C VAL A 7 7.22 -27.26 9.14
N GLN A 8 8.24 -26.90 8.39
CA GLN A 8 8.70 -27.72 7.28
C GLN A 8 9.20 -29.07 7.76
N SER A 9 8.70 -30.14 7.16
CA SER A 9 9.25 -31.49 7.35
C SER A 9 10.53 -31.68 6.52
N ASP A 10 11.51 -32.40 7.09
CA ASP A 10 12.65 -32.87 6.32
C ASP A 10 12.23 -34.10 5.47
N ILE A 11 12.33 -33.97 4.17
CA ILE A 11 12.02 -35.06 3.24
C ILE A 11 13.12 -36.12 3.19
N GLY A 12 14.34 -35.76 3.55
CA GLY A 12 15.49 -36.66 3.62
C GLY A 12 15.65 -37.57 2.42
N LYS A 13 15.64 -38.90 2.66
CA LYS A 13 15.78 -39.95 1.62
C LYS A 13 14.43 -40.53 1.17
N VAL A 14 13.29 -39.92 1.51
CA VAL A 14 11.95 -40.52 1.26
C VAL A 14 11.71 -40.83 -0.21
N TYR A 15 12.08 -39.93 -1.13
CA TYR A 15 11.91 -40.23 -2.57
C TYR A 15 12.71 -41.45 -3.04
N ARG A 16 13.93 -41.65 -2.53
CA ARG A 16 14.72 -42.84 -2.81
C ARG A 16 14.08 -44.10 -2.22
N GLN A 17 13.47 -43.98 -1.04
CA GLN A 17 12.71 -45.12 -0.44
C GLN A 17 11.49 -45.46 -1.26
N VAL A 18 10.75 -44.48 -1.78
CA VAL A 18 9.62 -44.74 -2.71
C VAL A 18 10.10 -45.49 -3.94
N LYS A 19 11.16 -45.05 -4.60
CA LYS A 19 11.74 -45.78 -5.76
C LYS A 19 12.14 -47.22 -5.43
N LYS A 20 12.80 -47.43 -4.28
CA LYS A 20 13.16 -48.78 -3.83
C LYS A 20 11.94 -49.67 -3.64
N LEU A 21 10.89 -49.16 -2.95
CA LEU A 21 9.66 -49.89 -2.74
C LEU A 21 8.94 -50.20 -4.07
N ARG A 22 9.01 -49.28 -5.04
CA ARG A 22 8.45 -49.54 -6.38
C ARG A 22 9.22 -50.61 -7.16
N ALA A 23 10.55 -50.59 -7.07
CA ALA A 23 11.38 -51.63 -7.65
C ALA A 23 11.07 -53.04 -7.06
N GLU A 24 10.57 -53.08 -5.83
CA GLU A 24 10.05 -54.30 -5.18
C GLU A 24 8.57 -54.60 -5.51
N ASN A 25 7.98 -53.91 -6.52
CA ASN A 25 6.56 -54.01 -6.92
C ASN A 25 5.54 -53.69 -5.78
N ARG A 26 5.93 -52.98 -4.76
CA ARG A 26 5.04 -52.59 -3.66
C ARG A 26 4.20 -51.38 -4.04
N LEU A 27 2.92 -51.39 -3.65
CA LEU A 27 2.08 -50.21 -3.69
C LEU A 27 2.53 -49.23 -2.59
N VAL A 28 2.66 -47.97 -2.94
CA VAL A 28 3.13 -46.92 -2.04
C VAL A 28 2.09 -45.83 -1.93
N LEU A 29 1.79 -45.44 -0.71
CA LEU A 29 1.04 -44.19 -0.41
C LEU A 29 2.02 -43.14 0.10
N PHE A 30 2.20 -42.09 -0.67
CA PHE A 30 2.97 -40.91 -0.25
C PHE A 30 2.05 -39.81 0.20
N SER A 31 2.46 -39.11 1.24
CA SER A 31 1.73 -37.94 1.75
C SER A 31 2.70 -36.80 2.08
N GLY A 32 2.40 -35.59 1.58
CA GLY A 32 3.24 -34.42 1.77
C GLY A 32 2.53 -33.10 1.49
N THR A 33 3.28 -32.02 1.41
CA THR A 33 2.77 -30.74 0.89
C THR A 33 2.71 -30.77 -0.64
N PRO A 34 1.95 -29.88 -1.32
CA PRO A 34 1.86 -29.87 -2.78
C PRO A 34 3.22 -29.80 -3.49
N CYS A 35 4.14 -28.98 -3.00
CA CYS A 35 5.51 -28.90 -3.55
C CYS A 35 6.33 -30.18 -3.36
N GLN A 36 6.13 -30.92 -2.25
CA GLN A 36 6.77 -32.22 -2.03
C GLN A 36 6.14 -33.30 -2.93
N ALA A 37 4.84 -33.25 -3.15
CA ALA A 37 4.13 -34.13 -4.10
C ALA A 37 4.62 -33.92 -5.53
N ALA A 38 4.75 -32.64 -5.95
CA ALA A 38 5.29 -32.27 -7.27
C ALA A 38 6.74 -32.78 -7.46
N ALA A 39 7.58 -32.56 -6.44
CA ALA A 39 8.97 -33.02 -6.47
C ALA A 39 9.06 -34.58 -6.58
N LEU A 40 8.22 -35.32 -5.84
CA LEU A 40 8.15 -36.77 -5.98
C LEU A 40 7.75 -37.17 -7.39
N LYS A 41 6.70 -36.56 -7.94
CA LYS A 41 6.21 -36.88 -9.29
C LYS A 41 7.27 -36.64 -10.38
N ASN A 42 8.10 -35.60 -10.21
CA ASN A 42 9.22 -35.31 -11.11
C ASN A 42 10.40 -36.33 -10.99
N VAL A 43 10.50 -37.02 -9.87
CA VAL A 43 11.57 -38.01 -9.62
C VAL A 43 11.18 -39.42 -10.11
N LEU A 44 9.87 -39.72 -10.16
CA LEU A 44 9.35 -41.00 -10.62
C LEU A 44 9.23 -41.00 -12.13
N ASP A 45 9.63 -42.11 -12.78
CA ASP A 45 9.26 -42.38 -14.17
C ASP A 45 7.79 -42.80 -14.26
N LYS A 46 7.31 -43.04 -15.51
CA LYS A 46 5.90 -43.34 -15.75
C LYS A 46 5.47 -44.68 -15.08
N ASP A 47 6.30 -45.70 -15.19
CA ASP A 47 5.98 -47.02 -14.64
C ASP A 47 6.07 -47.06 -13.11
N GLU A 48 7.05 -46.37 -12.54
CA GLU A 48 7.16 -46.18 -11.09
C GLU A 48 5.93 -45.44 -10.54
N GLY A 49 5.45 -44.45 -11.28
CA GLY A 49 4.30 -43.58 -10.89
C GLY A 49 2.97 -44.37 -10.82
N GLU A 50 2.78 -45.40 -11.61
CA GLU A 50 1.51 -46.20 -11.61
C GLU A 50 1.19 -46.82 -10.25
N GLY A 51 2.19 -47.26 -9.51
CA GLY A 51 2.03 -47.88 -8.18
C GLY A 51 2.17 -46.93 -6.98
N VAL A 52 2.23 -45.61 -7.21
CA VAL A 52 2.33 -44.61 -6.14
C VAL A 52 1.07 -43.79 -6.08
N PHE A 53 0.34 -43.82 -4.96
CA PHE A 53 -0.75 -42.89 -4.66
C PHE A 53 -0.19 -41.68 -3.92
N ILE A 54 -0.47 -40.48 -4.41
CA ILE A 54 0.03 -39.24 -3.86
C ILE A 54 -1.13 -38.46 -3.25
N ILE A 55 -1.04 -38.22 -1.94
CA ILE A 55 -2.00 -37.39 -1.21
C ILE A 55 -1.27 -36.13 -0.70
N ASP A 56 -1.77 -34.98 -1.05
CA ASP A 56 -1.27 -33.73 -0.47
C ASP A 56 -2.29 -33.03 0.43
N THR A 57 -1.94 -31.84 0.90
CA THR A 57 -2.81 -31.06 1.78
C THR A 57 -3.05 -29.66 1.22
N LEU A 58 -4.19 -29.06 1.55
CA LEU A 58 -4.37 -27.62 1.42
C LEU A 58 -3.31 -26.94 2.30
N CYS A 59 -2.33 -26.30 1.67
CA CYS A 59 -1.13 -25.84 2.33
C CYS A 59 -1.13 -24.30 2.46
N HIS A 60 -1.07 -23.83 3.69
CA HIS A 60 -0.97 -22.39 4.03
C HIS A 60 0.48 -21.87 4.01
N GLY A 61 1.45 -22.64 3.53
CA GLY A 61 2.86 -22.35 3.72
C GLY A 61 3.42 -22.93 5.02
N VAL A 62 4.73 -22.90 5.14
CA VAL A 62 5.43 -23.47 6.30
C VAL A 62 6.62 -22.60 6.71
N PRO A 63 6.84 -22.36 8.01
CA PRO A 63 8.09 -21.82 8.53
C PRO A 63 9.26 -22.80 8.37
N SER A 64 10.48 -22.30 8.47
CA SER A 64 11.67 -23.14 8.56
C SER A 64 11.77 -23.83 9.93
N TYR A 65 12.41 -24.99 9.96
CA TYR A 65 12.71 -25.68 11.22
C TYR A 65 13.57 -24.80 12.15
N GLN A 66 14.49 -24.00 11.58
CA GLN A 66 15.35 -23.11 12.36
C GLN A 66 14.52 -22.06 13.14
N MET A 67 13.49 -21.47 12.53
CA MET A 67 12.64 -20.49 13.23
C MET A 67 11.88 -21.11 14.42
N LEU A 68 11.48 -22.39 14.31
CA LEU A 68 10.88 -23.09 15.44
C LEU A 68 11.88 -23.32 16.56
N ARG A 69 13.12 -23.69 16.22
CA ARG A 69 14.21 -23.85 17.21
C ARG A 69 14.51 -22.53 17.89
N ASP A 70 14.70 -21.46 17.14
CA ASP A 70 15.01 -20.14 17.69
C ASP A 70 13.91 -19.64 18.64
N TYR A 71 12.64 -19.93 18.31
CA TYR A 71 11.52 -19.67 19.21
C TYR A 71 11.63 -20.48 20.51
N ILE A 72 11.85 -21.81 20.41
CA ILE A 72 11.99 -22.69 21.57
C ILE A 72 13.16 -22.26 22.44
N ASP A 73 14.32 -22.01 21.84
CA ASP A 73 15.56 -21.60 22.54
C ASP A 73 15.35 -20.24 23.26
N ALA A 74 14.64 -19.31 22.64
CA ALA A 74 14.36 -18.00 23.21
C ALA A 74 13.26 -18.01 24.30
N SER A 75 12.29 -18.91 24.23
CA SER A 75 11.09 -18.91 25.09
C SER A 75 11.18 -19.88 26.26
N GLN A 76 11.97 -20.94 26.15
CA GLN A 76 11.93 -22.07 27.07
C GLN A 76 13.21 -22.23 27.88
N LYS A 77 13.02 -22.46 29.19
CA LYS A 77 14.12 -22.76 30.13
C LYS A 77 14.39 -24.26 30.32
N LYS A 78 13.48 -25.10 29.82
CA LYS A 78 13.55 -26.56 29.89
C LYS A 78 13.76 -27.18 28.51
N GLU A 79 14.29 -28.37 28.47
CA GLU A 79 14.54 -29.09 27.24
C GLU A 79 13.24 -29.67 26.64
N VAL A 80 12.81 -29.12 25.48
CA VAL A 80 11.62 -29.55 24.76
C VAL A 80 11.94 -30.81 23.96
N GLU A 81 11.15 -31.88 24.17
CA GLU A 81 11.26 -33.14 23.45
C GLU A 81 10.45 -33.12 22.14
N SER A 82 9.21 -32.61 22.20
CA SER A 82 8.35 -32.54 21.03
C SER A 82 7.34 -31.39 21.09
N VAL A 83 6.84 -31.00 19.91
CA VAL A 83 5.85 -29.95 19.77
C VAL A 83 4.61 -30.52 19.08
N GLU A 84 3.44 -30.19 19.61
CA GLU A 84 2.15 -30.52 19.00
C GLU A 84 1.36 -29.25 18.67
N PHE A 85 1.08 -29.07 17.39
CA PHE A 85 0.26 -27.97 16.93
C PHE A 85 -1.20 -28.35 16.89
N ARG A 86 -2.09 -27.46 17.29
CA ARG A 86 -3.53 -27.55 17.09
C ARG A 86 -4.13 -28.90 17.53
N THR A 87 -4.07 -29.18 18.82
CA THR A 87 -4.70 -30.41 19.34
C THR A 87 -6.23 -30.24 19.43
N LYS A 88 -6.97 -31.29 19.13
CA LYS A 88 -8.45 -31.28 19.13
C LYS A 88 -9.06 -31.64 20.49
N GLU A 89 -8.31 -31.58 21.57
CA GLU A 89 -8.75 -31.99 22.91
C GLU A 89 -9.96 -31.22 23.46
N LYS A 90 -10.16 -29.97 22.97
CA LYS A 90 -11.29 -29.11 23.34
C LYS A 90 -12.26 -28.85 22.18
N GLY A 91 -12.34 -29.75 21.22
CA GLY A 91 -13.09 -29.57 19.99
C GLY A 91 -12.24 -28.92 18.87
N TRP A 92 -12.74 -29.00 17.64
CA TRP A 92 -12.02 -28.48 16.49
C TRP A 92 -11.94 -26.96 16.47
N ARG A 93 -13.02 -26.27 16.88
CA ARG A 93 -13.10 -24.79 16.85
C ARG A 93 -12.31 -24.12 17.97
N ASN A 94 -12.35 -24.72 19.19
CA ASN A 94 -11.75 -24.10 20.38
C ASN A 94 -10.25 -24.35 20.55
N SER A 95 -9.65 -25.26 19.77
CA SER A 95 -8.24 -25.63 19.87
C SER A 95 -7.43 -25.20 18.66
N SER A 96 -8.01 -24.38 17.77
CA SER A 96 -7.47 -24.08 16.43
C SER A 96 -6.11 -23.36 16.42
N ARG A 97 -5.67 -22.76 17.53
CA ARG A 97 -4.47 -21.93 17.57
C ARG A 97 -3.59 -22.19 18.81
N ASN A 98 -3.69 -23.36 19.42
CA ASN A 98 -2.88 -23.68 20.60
C ASN A 98 -1.74 -24.62 20.22
N MET A 99 -0.57 -24.40 20.83
CA MET A 99 0.60 -25.23 20.74
C MET A 99 0.87 -25.92 22.06
N PHE A 100 1.24 -27.21 22.04
CA PHE A 100 1.67 -27.94 23.20
C PHE A 100 3.18 -28.24 23.10
N LEU A 101 3.89 -27.96 24.17
CA LEU A 101 5.27 -28.34 24.35
C LEU A 101 5.35 -29.51 25.32
N ASN A 102 5.93 -30.63 24.84
CA ASN A 102 6.22 -31.79 25.66
C ASN A 102 7.71 -31.73 26.03
N TYR A 103 8.01 -31.83 27.31
CA TYR A 103 9.37 -31.73 27.85
C TYR A 103 9.93 -33.09 28.19
N LYS A 104 11.26 -33.25 28.22
CA LYS A 104 11.93 -34.49 28.58
C LYS A 104 11.62 -34.96 30.02
N ASP A 105 11.19 -34.08 30.89
CA ASP A 105 10.74 -34.42 32.24
C ASP A 105 9.29 -34.94 32.30
N ASN A 106 8.69 -35.28 31.16
CA ASN A 106 7.31 -35.70 30.99
C ASN A 106 6.27 -34.61 31.34
N THR A 107 6.66 -33.36 31.54
CA THR A 107 5.70 -32.28 31.66
C THR A 107 5.18 -31.88 30.29
N ARG A 108 3.90 -31.48 30.22
CA ARG A 108 3.23 -30.97 29.00
C ARG A 108 2.59 -29.64 29.29
N ILE A 109 2.96 -28.61 28.56
CA ILE A 109 2.46 -27.25 28.71
C ILE A 109 1.72 -26.83 27.45
N MET A 110 0.52 -26.27 27.63
CA MET A 110 -0.24 -25.66 26.55
C MET A 110 0.09 -24.16 26.49
N GLU A 111 0.59 -23.72 25.34
CA GLU A 111 0.78 -22.31 25.03
C GLU A 111 -0.44 -21.79 24.26
N LYS A 112 -1.07 -20.77 24.81
CA LYS A 112 -2.21 -20.10 24.17
C LYS A 112 -1.69 -19.18 23.07
N TYR A 113 -2.47 -19.06 22.00
CA TYR A 113 -2.15 -18.21 20.84
C TYR A 113 -1.73 -16.78 21.23
N GLU A 114 -2.44 -16.17 22.18
CA GLU A 114 -2.19 -14.79 22.61
C GLU A 114 -0.82 -14.58 23.28
N LEU A 115 -0.18 -15.65 23.69
CA LEU A 115 1.12 -15.66 24.39
C LEU A 115 2.19 -16.43 23.63
N ASN A 116 1.91 -16.81 22.39
CA ASN A 116 2.80 -17.64 21.57
C ASN A 116 3.20 -16.91 20.28
N GLU A 117 4.37 -16.33 20.26
CA GLU A 117 4.87 -15.54 19.15
C GLU A 117 5.10 -16.39 17.88
N TYR A 118 5.37 -17.69 18.01
CA TYR A 118 5.51 -18.57 16.85
C TYR A 118 4.15 -18.76 16.14
N GLU A 119 3.10 -19.06 16.89
CA GLU A 119 1.74 -19.19 16.35
C GLU A 119 1.22 -17.85 15.80
N GLN A 120 1.48 -16.74 16.50
CA GLN A 120 1.13 -15.41 16.01
C GLN A 120 1.89 -15.08 14.71
N GLY A 121 3.18 -15.36 14.65
CA GLY A 121 4.01 -15.15 13.46
C GLY A 121 3.57 -16.02 12.28
N PHE A 122 3.16 -17.26 12.54
CA PHE A 122 2.63 -18.17 11.51
C PHE A 122 1.28 -17.69 10.96
N HIS A 123 0.31 -17.43 11.84
CA HIS A 123 -1.04 -17.02 11.42
C HIS A 123 -1.11 -15.61 10.83
N SER A 124 -0.15 -14.76 11.14
CA SER A 124 0.00 -13.44 10.50
C SER A 124 0.91 -13.47 9.27
N GLU A 125 1.34 -14.65 8.83
CA GLU A 125 2.17 -14.83 7.63
C GLU A 125 3.54 -14.11 7.69
N LEU A 126 4.08 -13.88 8.89
CA LEU A 126 5.38 -13.25 9.07
C LEU A 126 6.56 -14.20 8.85
N ILE A 127 6.40 -15.49 9.28
CA ILE A 127 7.51 -16.43 9.43
C ILE A 127 7.51 -17.56 8.39
N LEU A 128 6.69 -17.46 7.35
CA LEU A 128 6.67 -18.44 6.28
C LEU A 128 7.96 -18.37 5.45
N ARG A 129 8.28 -19.46 4.75
CA ARG A 129 9.43 -19.46 3.82
C ARG A 129 9.15 -18.58 2.61
N ASN A 130 10.19 -17.96 2.05
CA ASN A 130 10.05 -17.06 0.90
C ASN A 130 9.34 -17.72 -0.28
N CYS A 131 9.67 -18.98 -0.58
CA CYS A 131 9.00 -19.74 -1.65
C CYS A 131 7.51 -20.02 -1.41
N CYS A 132 6.99 -19.82 -0.21
CA CYS A 132 5.56 -19.97 0.08
C CYS A 132 4.73 -18.75 -0.32
N TYR A 133 5.36 -17.58 -0.44
CA TYR A 133 4.68 -16.35 -0.90
C TYR A 133 4.53 -16.29 -2.42
N GLU A 134 5.35 -17.05 -3.15
CA GLU A 134 5.34 -17.19 -4.61
C GLU A 134 5.12 -18.67 -4.98
N CYS A 135 4.13 -19.30 -4.33
CA CYS A 135 3.93 -20.74 -4.41
C CYS A 135 3.29 -21.14 -5.75
N GLN A 136 4.05 -21.81 -6.61
CA GLN A 136 3.56 -22.34 -7.90
C GLN A 136 2.59 -23.52 -7.76
N PHE A 137 2.35 -23.99 -6.53
CA PHE A 137 1.51 -25.16 -6.24
C PHE A 137 0.27 -24.80 -5.42
N ALA A 138 -0.10 -23.53 -5.36
CA ALA A 138 -1.28 -23.08 -4.64
C ALA A 138 -2.59 -23.23 -5.44
N GLU A 139 -2.49 -23.35 -6.76
CA GLU A 139 -3.64 -23.44 -7.67
C GLU A 139 -4.16 -24.88 -7.81
N LEU A 140 -5.47 -24.99 -7.98
CA LEU A 140 -6.12 -26.26 -8.31
C LEU A 140 -6.20 -26.44 -9.85
N PRO A 141 -6.18 -27.71 -10.33
CA PRO A 141 -5.98 -28.95 -9.56
C PRO A 141 -4.53 -29.15 -9.14
N HIS A 142 -4.32 -29.67 -7.93
CA HIS A 142 -2.99 -30.04 -7.48
C HIS A 142 -2.42 -31.23 -8.29
N VAL A 143 -1.10 -31.38 -8.25
CA VAL A 143 -0.41 -32.48 -8.93
C VAL A 143 -0.60 -33.85 -8.27
N SER A 144 -1.12 -33.89 -7.05
CA SER A 144 -1.45 -35.12 -6.29
C SER A 144 -2.66 -35.84 -6.85
N ASP A 145 -2.92 -37.07 -6.39
CA ASP A 145 -4.14 -37.80 -6.72
C ASP A 145 -5.34 -37.32 -5.93
N ILE A 146 -5.12 -37.00 -4.64
CA ILE A 146 -6.13 -36.45 -3.71
C ILE A 146 -5.50 -35.38 -2.87
N THR A 147 -6.23 -34.26 -2.69
CA THR A 147 -5.89 -33.20 -1.75
C THR A 147 -6.81 -33.26 -0.54
N LEU A 148 -6.25 -33.20 0.66
CA LEU A 148 -6.99 -33.16 1.92
C LEU A 148 -6.81 -31.83 2.63
N GLY A 149 -7.88 -31.33 3.21
CA GLY A 149 -7.84 -30.11 4.02
C GLY A 149 -8.86 -30.11 5.13
N ASP A 150 -8.77 -29.14 6.02
CA ASP A 150 -9.84 -28.81 6.95
C ASP A 150 -10.89 -28.00 6.20
N TYR A 151 -12.17 -28.34 6.34
CA TYR A 151 -13.25 -27.65 5.65
C TYR A 151 -13.74 -26.44 6.48
N TRP A 152 -12.95 -25.36 6.47
CA TRP A 152 -13.35 -24.12 7.16
C TRP A 152 -14.60 -23.52 6.52
N GLY A 153 -15.47 -22.93 7.33
CA GLY A 153 -16.71 -22.31 6.87
C GLY A 153 -17.83 -23.28 6.48
N ILE A 154 -17.64 -24.59 6.66
CA ILE A 154 -18.66 -25.58 6.26
C ILE A 154 -19.95 -25.44 7.09
N ARG A 155 -19.86 -25.04 8.34
CA ARG A 155 -21.04 -24.88 9.21
C ARG A 155 -21.98 -23.80 8.70
N GLU A 156 -21.44 -22.71 8.20
CA GLU A 156 -22.20 -21.59 7.66
C GLU A 156 -22.88 -21.96 6.33
N ARG A 157 -22.35 -22.98 5.65
CA ARG A 157 -22.89 -23.53 4.40
C ARG A 157 -23.85 -24.69 4.65
N ASP A 158 -23.44 -25.64 5.50
CA ASP A 158 -24.21 -26.81 5.86
C ASP A 158 -23.87 -27.25 7.31
N ALA A 159 -24.70 -26.86 8.26
CA ALA A 159 -24.50 -27.16 9.68
C ALA A 159 -24.53 -28.66 10.00
N MET A 160 -25.14 -29.51 9.13
CA MET A 160 -25.20 -30.95 9.36
C MET A 160 -23.85 -31.65 9.12
N LEU A 161 -22.94 -30.98 8.41
CA LEU A 161 -21.60 -31.49 8.15
C LEU A 161 -20.57 -31.11 9.22
N ASP A 162 -20.98 -30.42 10.28
CA ASP A 162 -20.09 -29.96 11.34
C ASP A 162 -20.54 -30.44 12.72
N ASP A 163 -19.84 -31.43 13.25
CA ASP A 163 -20.04 -32.01 14.58
C ASP A 163 -19.01 -31.56 15.65
N ASP A 164 -18.22 -30.51 15.34
CA ASP A 164 -17.07 -30.04 16.13
C ASP A 164 -15.89 -31.05 16.24
N GLY A 165 -16.00 -32.20 15.60
CA GLY A 165 -14.87 -33.14 15.42
C GLY A 165 -13.93 -32.71 14.27
N GLY A 166 -14.42 -31.83 13.42
CA GLY A 166 -13.77 -31.29 12.24
C GLY A 166 -14.09 -32.06 10.97
N THR A 167 -14.59 -31.37 9.98
CA THR A 167 -14.93 -31.90 8.66
C THR A 167 -13.73 -31.78 7.73
N SER A 168 -13.44 -32.85 6.99
CA SER A 168 -12.36 -32.86 6.00
C SER A 168 -12.89 -32.47 4.61
N ALA A 169 -12.25 -31.53 3.98
CA ALA A 169 -12.40 -31.31 2.54
C ALA A 169 -11.55 -32.34 1.80
N VAL A 170 -12.12 -32.98 0.77
CA VAL A 170 -11.46 -33.95 -0.08
C VAL A 170 -11.60 -33.50 -1.53
N ILE A 171 -10.49 -33.16 -2.17
CA ILE A 171 -10.45 -32.75 -3.57
C ILE A 171 -9.79 -33.88 -4.37
N ILE A 172 -10.46 -34.37 -5.40
CA ILE A 172 -9.99 -35.43 -6.26
C ILE A 172 -9.38 -34.83 -7.52
N ASN A 173 -8.06 -34.97 -7.69
CA ASN A 173 -7.32 -34.36 -8.78
C ASN A 173 -7.04 -35.31 -9.96
N SER A 174 -7.23 -36.59 -9.79
CA SER A 174 -6.93 -37.58 -10.84
C SER A 174 -7.92 -38.77 -10.86
N LEU A 175 -8.02 -39.45 -11.99
CA LEU A 175 -8.81 -40.68 -12.11
C LEU A 175 -8.35 -41.77 -11.11
N LYS A 176 -7.05 -41.89 -10.90
CA LYS A 176 -6.46 -42.79 -9.89
C LYS A 176 -6.88 -42.42 -8.47
N GLY A 177 -6.95 -41.13 -8.18
CA GLY A 177 -7.48 -40.61 -6.92
C GLY A 177 -8.96 -40.93 -6.73
N TYR A 178 -9.76 -40.78 -7.79
CA TYR A 178 -11.18 -41.13 -7.78
C TYR A 178 -11.38 -42.63 -7.48
N GLN A 179 -10.68 -43.50 -8.17
CA GLN A 179 -10.74 -44.97 -7.93
C GLN A 179 -10.31 -45.37 -6.51
N LEU A 180 -9.35 -44.65 -5.92
CA LEU A 180 -8.96 -44.84 -4.53
C LEU A 180 -10.07 -44.39 -3.57
N PHE A 181 -10.67 -43.24 -3.84
CA PHE A 181 -11.73 -42.67 -3.02
C PHE A 181 -12.97 -43.57 -3.02
N GLU A 182 -13.42 -44.09 -4.17
CA GLU A 182 -14.54 -45.04 -4.27
C GLU A 182 -14.34 -46.28 -3.40
N LYS A 183 -13.11 -46.80 -3.35
CA LYS A 183 -12.80 -48.00 -2.52
C LYS A 183 -12.94 -47.74 -1.02
N ILE A 184 -12.76 -46.51 -0.56
CA ILE A 184 -12.84 -46.14 0.86
C ILE A 184 -14.21 -45.58 1.27
N LEU A 185 -15.07 -45.23 0.31
CA LEU A 185 -16.41 -44.64 0.58
C LEU A 185 -17.22 -45.46 1.60
N LYS A 186 -17.19 -46.80 1.54
CA LYS A 186 -17.88 -47.69 2.48
C LYS A 186 -17.43 -47.52 3.94
N ASN A 187 -16.27 -46.91 4.17
CA ASN A 187 -15.71 -46.69 5.52
C ASN A 187 -15.91 -45.23 5.98
N ILE A 188 -16.58 -44.41 5.19
CA ILE A 188 -16.86 -43.01 5.50
C ILE A 188 -18.29 -42.93 6.02
N SER A 189 -18.46 -42.44 7.24
CA SER A 189 -19.76 -42.35 7.92
C SER A 189 -20.71 -41.34 7.28
N LEU A 190 -20.15 -40.21 6.79
CA LEU A 190 -20.90 -39.17 6.12
C LEU A 190 -20.00 -38.48 5.08
N TYR A 191 -20.52 -38.32 3.87
CA TYR A 191 -19.90 -37.47 2.86
C TYR A 191 -20.97 -36.75 2.04
N ARG A 192 -20.61 -35.63 1.47
CA ARG A 192 -21.45 -34.86 0.56
C ARG A 192 -20.56 -34.17 -0.49
N GLU A 193 -20.96 -34.26 -1.74
CA GLU A 193 -20.37 -33.42 -2.78
C GLU A 193 -20.78 -31.97 -2.58
N THR A 194 -19.83 -31.07 -2.71
CA THR A 194 -20.04 -29.64 -2.52
C THR A 194 -19.34 -28.87 -3.63
N PRO A 195 -19.86 -27.68 -4.01
CA PRO A 195 -19.18 -26.82 -4.97
C PRO A 195 -17.77 -26.44 -4.48
N VAL A 196 -16.81 -26.40 -5.40
CA VAL A 196 -15.42 -26.02 -5.07
C VAL A 196 -15.34 -24.58 -4.55
N GLU A 197 -16.24 -23.73 -4.95
CA GLU A 197 -16.38 -22.34 -4.51
C GLU A 197 -16.65 -22.23 -3.00
N TRP A 198 -17.18 -23.27 -2.37
CA TRP A 198 -17.33 -23.31 -0.92
C TRP A 198 -15.99 -23.39 -0.18
N LEU A 199 -14.94 -23.80 -0.88
CA LEU A 199 -13.57 -23.89 -0.35
C LEU A 199 -12.77 -22.59 -0.48
N VAL A 200 -13.32 -21.53 -1.04
CA VAL A 200 -12.63 -20.24 -1.25
C VAL A 200 -12.12 -19.64 0.07
N ASP A 201 -12.86 -19.85 1.17
CA ASP A 201 -12.43 -19.44 2.50
C ASP A 201 -11.15 -20.18 2.98
N ASN A 202 -10.74 -21.23 2.28
CA ASN A 202 -9.55 -22.05 2.56
C ASN A 202 -8.30 -21.64 1.76
N ARG A 203 -8.33 -20.50 1.05
CA ARG A 203 -7.19 -19.95 0.27
C ARG A 203 -6.66 -20.89 -0.84
N ILE A 204 -7.56 -21.51 -1.58
CA ILE A 204 -7.24 -22.49 -2.63
C ILE A 204 -6.76 -21.83 -3.92
N HIS A 205 -7.13 -20.56 -4.15
CA HIS A 205 -6.87 -19.85 -5.39
C HIS A 205 -6.02 -18.58 -5.21
N ASP A 206 -5.70 -18.22 -3.97
CA ASP A 206 -4.96 -17.01 -3.71
C ASP A 206 -3.53 -17.33 -3.25
N GLU A 207 -2.55 -16.75 -3.91
CA GLU A 207 -1.20 -16.63 -3.36
C GLU A 207 -1.25 -16.02 -1.97
N ILE A 208 -0.39 -16.49 -1.08
CA ILE A 208 -0.26 -15.92 0.26
C ILE A 208 0.24 -14.48 0.08
N LYS A 209 -0.64 -13.52 0.27
CA LYS A 209 -0.25 -12.12 0.33
C LYS A 209 0.56 -11.93 1.60
N GLY A 210 1.88 -11.88 1.46
CA GLY A 210 2.78 -11.76 2.60
C GLY A 210 2.39 -10.63 3.55
N ASN A 211 2.63 -10.83 4.84
CA ASN A 211 2.39 -9.80 5.84
C ASN A 211 3.26 -8.57 5.53
N ILE A 212 2.62 -7.42 5.53
CA ILE A 212 3.25 -6.13 5.26
C ILE A 212 4.46 -5.83 6.17
N SER A 213 4.48 -6.38 7.37
CA SER A 213 5.57 -6.23 8.35
C SER A 213 6.71 -7.24 8.18
N ARG A 214 6.64 -8.13 7.17
CA ARG A 214 7.62 -9.21 7.02
C ARG A 214 9.04 -8.69 6.87
N ARG A 215 9.28 -7.66 6.06
CA ARG A 215 10.63 -7.08 5.90
C ARG A 215 11.17 -6.54 7.23
N TYR A 216 10.29 -5.95 8.05
CA TYR A 216 10.66 -5.48 9.37
C TYR A 216 11.00 -6.65 10.31
N PHE A 217 10.18 -7.71 10.29
CA PHE A 217 10.49 -8.95 10.99
C PHE A 217 11.86 -9.51 10.58
N GLU A 218 12.12 -9.68 9.28
CA GLU A 218 13.38 -10.22 8.76
C GLU A 218 14.60 -9.42 9.21
N HIS A 219 14.48 -8.09 9.23
CA HIS A 219 15.55 -7.23 9.72
C HIS A 219 15.83 -7.45 11.21
N LEU A 220 14.78 -7.46 12.03
CA LEU A 220 14.93 -7.67 13.47
C LEU A 220 15.40 -9.09 13.77
N TYR A 221 14.88 -10.08 13.08
CA TYR A 221 15.27 -11.48 13.24
C TYR A 221 16.74 -11.74 12.92
N LYS A 222 17.31 -11.08 11.91
CA LYS A 222 18.77 -11.13 11.64
C LYS A 222 19.63 -10.64 12.79
N LYS A 223 19.08 -9.90 13.74
CA LYS A 223 19.75 -9.46 14.97
C LYS A 223 19.74 -10.52 16.09
N GLY A 224 19.06 -11.65 15.87
CA GLY A 224 19.12 -12.83 16.73
C GLY A 224 18.06 -12.95 17.81
N ASP A 225 17.01 -12.12 17.81
CA ASP A 225 15.90 -12.21 18.78
C ASP A 225 14.57 -12.46 18.07
N PHE A 226 14.19 -13.75 18.00
CA PHE A 226 12.96 -14.18 17.34
C PHE A 226 11.70 -13.58 17.99
N ILE A 227 11.58 -13.67 19.32
CA ILE A 227 10.39 -13.24 20.07
C ILE A 227 10.19 -11.74 19.89
N ASN A 228 11.24 -10.95 20.09
CA ASN A 228 11.18 -9.51 19.92
C ASN A 228 10.91 -9.11 18.47
N ALA A 229 11.47 -9.82 17.50
CA ALA A 229 11.22 -9.58 16.07
C ALA A 229 9.75 -9.76 15.71
N VAL A 230 9.09 -10.82 16.20
CA VAL A 230 7.65 -11.03 15.97
C VAL A 230 6.83 -9.96 16.67
N LYS A 231 7.09 -9.69 17.97
CA LYS A 231 6.36 -8.66 18.74
C LYS A 231 6.45 -7.29 18.09
N CYS A 232 7.66 -6.85 17.75
CA CYS A 232 7.86 -5.55 17.14
C CYS A 232 7.24 -5.46 15.74
N ALA A 233 7.37 -6.51 14.93
CA ALA A 233 6.78 -6.54 13.60
C ALA A 233 5.25 -6.52 13.63
N LEU A 234 4.62 -7.11 14.65
CA LEU A 234 3.17 -7.08 14.82
C LEU A 234 2.67 -5.77 15.45
N ALA A 235 3.47 -5.16 16.33
CA ALA A 235 3.12 -3.91 17.03
C ALA A 235 3.46 -2.66 16.23
N HIS A 236 4.65 -2.61 15.62
CA HIS A 236 5.20 -1.47 14.87
C HIS A 236 5.63 -1.93 13.49
N LYS A 237 4.71 -1.93 12.56
CA LYS A 237 4.94 -2.54 11.24
C LYS A 237 5.90 -1.75 10.36
N TYR A 238 5.99 -0.43 10.54
CA TYR A 238 6.93 0.44 9.81
C TYR A 238 7.31 1.65 10.66
N GLN A 239 8.55 2.12 10.48
CA GLN A 239 8.99 3.33 11.17
C GLN A 239 8.43 4.59 10.50
N ILE A 240 8.40 4.59 9.17
CA ILE A 240 8.12 5.78 8.38
C ILE A 240 7.09 5.46 7.30
N GLY A 241 5.98 6.21 7.29
CA GLY A 241 5.03 6.23 6.18
C GLY A 241 5.38 7.34 5.19
N ILE A 242 5.62 7.02 3.93
CA ILE A 242 5.84 8.00 2.86
C ILE A 242 4.50 8.35 2.23
N VAL A 243 4.19 9.64 2.21
CA VAL A 243 2.92 10.21 1.75
C VAL A 243 3.16 11.06 0.51
N GLY A 244 2.36 10.85 -0.53
CA GLY A 244 2.37 11.66 -1.74
C GLY A 244 1.96 10.89 -2.99
N PRO A 245 1.93 11.53 -4.17
CA PRO A 245 1.47 10.95 -5.43
C PRO A 245 2.54 10.06 -6.10
N TRP A 246 3.07 9.07 -5.38
CA TRP A 246 4.11 8.18 -5.88
C TRP A 246 3.63 7.23 -6.99
N MET A 247 2.32 7.05 -7.12
CA MET A 247 1.68 6.30 -8.22
C MET A 247 1.31 7.22 -9.38
N ASN A 248 2.05 8.29 -9.58
CA ASN A 248 1.80 9.27 -10.60
C ASN A 248 2.18 8.75 -11.99
N ILE A 249 1.47 9.23 -13.00
CA ILE A 249 1.84 9.08 -14.42
C ILE A 249 3.06 9.91 -14.79
N ASN A 250 3.38 10.96 -14.05
CA ASN A 250 4.57 11.77 -14.24
C ASN A 250 5.80 11.02 -13.75
N CYS A 251 6.72 10.69 -14.68
CA CYS A 251 7.95 9.97 -14.37
C CYS A 251 8.79 10.68 -13.30
N GLY A 252 8.88 12.01 -13.36
CA GLY A 252 9.64 12.79 -12.37
C GLY A 252 9.10 12.63 -10.96
N GLY A 253 7.78 12.70 -10.79
CA GLY A 253 7.13 12.46 -9.50
C GLY A 253 7.39 11.05 -8.97
N ALA A 254 7.18 10.03 -9.81
CA ALA A 254 7.42 8.64 -9.41
C ALA A 254 8.89 8.40 -8.99
N LEU A 255 9.85 8.91 -9.75
CA LEU A 255 11.28 8.75 -9.47
C LEU A 255 11.73 9.52 -8.21
N THR A 256 11.10 10.65 -7.91
CA THR A 256 11.32 11.38 -6.65
C THR A 256 10.94 10.55 -5.42
N TYR A 257 9.79 9.86 -5.45
CA TYR A 257 9.38 8.99 -4.35
C TYR A 257 10.21 7.71 -4.28
N TYR A 258 10.62 7.16 -5.41
CA TYR A 258 11.59 6.08 -5.46
C TYR A 258 12.89 6.46 -4.75
N ALA A 259 13.43 7.63 -5.11
CA ALA A 259 14.65 8.15 -4.52
C ALA A 259 14.53 8.37 -2.99
N LEU A 260 13.42 8.93 -2.53
CA LEU A 260 13.17 9.11 -1.10
C LEU A 260 13.11 7.76 -0.36
N TYR A 261 12.36 6.79 -0.92
CA TYR A 261 12.26 5.45 -0.35
C TYR A 261 13.64 4.78 -0.25
N ARG A 262 14.41 4.79 -1.34
CA ARG A 262 15.76 4.19 -1.37
C ARG A 262 16.72 4.89 -0.42
N THR A 263 16.67 6.20 -0.34
CA THR A 263 17.48 6.98 0.61
C THR A 263 17.19 6.57 2.05
N LEU A 264 15.92 6.47 2.43
CA LEU A 264 15.53 6.04 3.79
C LEU A 264 15.95 4.60 4.08
N VAL A 265 15.82 3.69 3.12
CA VAL A 265 16.31 2.31 3.25
C VAL A 265 17.83 2.27 3.45
N ASN A 266 18.57 3.06 2.68
CA ASN A 266 20.05 3.12 2.79
C ASN A 266 20.51 3.75 4.11
N MET A 267 19.71 4.65 4.69
CA MET A 267 19.91 5.19 6.03
C MET A 267 19.59 4.19 7.14
N GLY A 268 19.06 3.02 6.81
CA GLY A 268 18.74 1.93 7.75
C GLY A 268 17.34 2.00 8.35
N TYR A 269 16.45 2.84 7.82
CA TYR A 269 15.06 2.90 8.23
C TYR A 269 14.19 1.88 7.49
N PHE A 270 12.97 1.68 7.99
CA PHE A 270 11.92 0.84 7.40
C PHE A 270 10.77 1.72 6.92
N PRO A 271 10.90 2.32 5.73
CA PRO A 271 9.81 3.08 5.13
C PRO A 271 8.76 2.17 4.49
N VAL A 272 7.54 2.69 4.40
CA VAL A 272 6.44 2.11 3.64
C VAL A 272 5.81 3.18 2.77
N MET A 273 5.47 2.82 1.54
CA MET A 273 4.72 3.69 0.65
C MET A 273 3.24 3.61 1.01
N LEU A 274 2.62 4.73 1.36
CA LEU A 274 1.19 4.76 1.66
C LEU A 274 0.40 5.01 0.38
N SER A 275 -0.58 4.15 0.11
CA SER A 275 -1.41 4.32 -1.08
C SER A 275 -2.41 5.47 -0.88
N GLN A 276 -2.70 6.13 -1.98
CA GLN A 276 -3.68 7.20 -2.05
C GLN A 276 -5.11 6.67 -1.87
N PRO A 277 -6.06 7.53 -1.51
CA PRO A 277 -7.47 7.18 -1.45
C PRO A 277 -7.99 6.64 -2.78
N LYS A 278 -8.88 5.66 -2.74
CA LYS A 278 -9.60 5.19 -3.93
C LYS A 278 -10.47 6.31 -4.51
N GLY A 279 -10.52 6.39 -5.83
CA GLY A 279 -11.32 7.37 -6.55
C GLY A 279 -10.60 8.68 -6.84
N SER A 280 -9.35 8.84 -6.41
CA SER A 280 -8.48 9.87 -6.94
C SER A 280 -8.03 9.48 -8.36
N GLU A 281 -7.68 10.44 -9.19
CA GLU A 281 -7.07 10.21 -10.52
C GLU A 281 -5.82 9.34 -10.48
N TRP A 282 -5.30 9.13 -9.29
CA TRP A 282 -4.10 8.37 -8.94
C TRP A 282 -4.39 6.91 -8.52
N ASP A 283 -5.62 6.43 -8.67
CA ASP A 283 -5.96 5.03 -8.40
C ASP A 283 -5.14 4.13 -9.35
N PRO A 284 -4.40 3.12 -8.85
CA PRO A 284 -3.62 2.21 -9.70
C PRO A 284 -4.48 1.40 -10.69
N THR A 285 -5.78 1.35 -10.47
CA THR A 285 -6.73 0.77 -11.43
C THR A 285 -7.07 1.73 -12.57
N TYR A 286 -6.56 2.97 -12.52
CA TYR A 286 -6.84 3.95 -13.55
C TYR A 286 -6.16 3.57 -14.87
N LYS A 287 -6.93 3.63 -15.97
CA LYS A 287 -6.56 3.18 -17.31
C LYS A 287 -5.20 3.69 -17.84
N TYR A 288 -4.75 4.84 -17.35
CA TYR A 288 -3.53 5.52 -17.78
C TYR A 288 -2.36 5.42 -16.79
N CYS A 289 -2.52 4.70 -15.69
CA CYS A 289 -1.40 4.44 -14.83
C CYS A 289 -0.37 3.59 -15.60
N ARG A 290 0.84 4.13 -15.81
CA ARG A 290 1.93 3.42 -16.49
C ARG A 290 2.38 2.18 -15.74
N TYR A 291 1.97 2.07 -14.50
CA TYR A 291 2.26 0.96 -13.60
C TYR A 291 1.05 0.05 -13.51
N LYS A 292 0.99 -0.95 -14.39
CA LYS A 292 -0.06 -1.99 -14.33
C LYS A 292 0.06 -2.83 -13.05
N GLU A 293 1.26 -2.88 -12.48
CA GLU A 293 1.62 -3.58 -11.27
C GLU A 293 2.42 -2.63 -10.37
N ILE A 294 2.67 -3.01 -9.13
CA ILE A 294 3.55 -2.26 -8.23
C ILE A 294 4.89 -2.07 -8.94
N PRO A 295 5.30 -0.83 -9.24
CA PRO A 295 6.37 -0.59 -10.20
C PRO A 295 7.72 -1.12 -9.74
N TYR A 296 7.88 -1.28 -8.44
CA TYR A 296 9.14 -1.74 -7.86
C TYR A 296 8.86 -2.79 -6.79
N PRO A 297 9.19 -4.07 -7.04
CA PRO A 297 8.97 -5.17 -6.10
C PRO A 297 9.60 -4.95 -4.72
N GLU A 298 10.62 -4.11 -4.66
CA GLU A 298 11.28 -3.70 -3.43
C GLU A 298 10.47 -2.73 -2.55
N TYR A 299 9.39 -2.13 -3.05
CA TYR A 299 8.55 -1.29 -2.22
C TYR A 299 7.76 -2.14 -1.21
N ALA A 300 7.80 -1.72 0.05
CA ALA A 300 6.73 -2.05 0.97
C ALA A 300 5.58 -1.07 0.75
N ILE A 301 4.39 -1.57 0.48
CA ILE A 301 3.20 -0.76 0.22
C ILE A 301 2.12 -1.09 1.22
N LEU A 302 1.56 -0.06 1.85
CA LEU A 302 0.40 -0.18 2.72
C LEU A 302 -0.83 0.37 1.97
N PRO A 303 -1.68 -0.53 1.44
CA PRO A 303 -2.85 -0.12 0.68
C PRO A 303 -3.92 0.48 1.59
N ALA A 304 -4.59 1.52 1.14
CA ALA A 304 -5.80 2.01 1.77
C ALA A 304 -6.91 0.96 1.60
N LYS A 305 -7.39 0.40 2.71
CA LYS A 305 -8.52 -0.53 2.68
C LYS A 305 -9.81 0.26 2.51
N ASN A 306 -10.46 0.11 1.35
CA ASN A 306 -11.83 0.62 1.09
C ASN A 306 -11.99 2.14 0.98
N GLY A 307 -11.03 2.86 0.45
CA GLY A 307 -11.16 4.30 0.16
C GLY A 307 -11.00 5.19 1.40
N TYR A 308 -11.23 6.47 1.20
CA TYR A 308 -11.43 7.46 2.26
C TYR A 308 -12.46 6.94 3.24
N PRO A 309 -12.24 6.61 4.34
CA PRO A 309 -11.72 6.91 5.66
C PRO A 309 -10.63 5.96 6.16
N GLY A 310 -10.09 5.11 5.33
CA GLY A 310 -9.07 4.13 5.74
C GLY A 310 -7.70 4.73 6.05
N GLN A 311 -7.44 5.99 5.68
CA GLN A 311 -6.15 6.63 5.88
C GLN A 311 -5.76 6.77 7.35
N ARG A 312 -6.71 7.05 8.24
CA ARG A 312 -6.45 7.13 9.68
C ARG A 312 -5.94 5.81 10.26
N GLU A 313 -6.22 4.68 9.62
CA GLU A 313 -5.66 3.39 10.01
C GLU A 313 -4.13 3.34 9.89
N PHE A 314 -3.53 4.15 9.01
CA PHE A 314 -2.07 4.24 8.89
C PHE A 314 -1.37 4.69 10.17
N ASN A 315 -2.07 5.43 11.05
CA ASN A 315 -1.57 5.77 12.39
C ASN A 315 -1.27 4.55 13.27
N ASN A 316 -1.86 3.39 12.97
CA ASN A 316 -1.59 2.13 13.66
C ASN A 316 -0.35 1.41 13.12
N TYR A 317 0.20 1.87 11.99
CA TYR A 317 1.31 1.21 11.30
C TYR A 317 2.59 2.01 11.28
N CYS A 318 2.50 3.32 11.40
CA CYS A 318 3.66 4.22 11.35
C CYS A 318 3.65 5.21 12.51
N ASP A 319 4.83 5.58 12.98
CA ASP A 319 5.00 6.61 14.00
C ASP A 319 5.53 7.94 13.43
N THR A 320 6.15 7.90 12.25
CA THR A 320 6.62 9.06 11.50
C THR A 320 5.98 9.05 10.12
N PHE A 321 5.51 10.21 9.66
CA PHE A 321 4.97 10.40 8.32
C PHE A 321 5.79 11.46 7.60
N ILE A 322 6.32 11.11 6.42
CA ILE A 322 7.09 12.02 5.58
C ILE A 322 6.28 12.31 4.32
N VAL A 323 5.88 13.57 4.16
CA VAL A 323 5.37 14.07 2.89
C VAL A 323 6.55 14.32 1.97
N GLY A 324 6.58 13.60 0.86
CA GLY A 324 7.69 13.69 -0.09
C GLY A 324 7.67 14.94 -0.94
N SER A 325 8.66 15.03 -1.80
CA SER A 325 8.84 16.10 -2.74
C SER A 325 7.82 16.01 -3.88
N ASP A 326 7.24 17.05 -4.24
CA ASP A 326 6.57 17.47 -5.46
C ASP A 326 5.79 18.78 -5.19
N GLN A 327 5.04 19.28 -6.16
CA GLN A 327 4.22 20.49 -6.05
C GLN A 327 2.92 20.23 -5.25
N LEU A 328 3.05 19.80 -4.00
CA LEU A 328 1.93 19.32 -3.18
C LEU A 328 1.10 20.43 -2.56
N PHE A 329 1.71 21.59 -2.32
CA PHE A 329 1.08 22.69 -1.59
C PHE A 329 0.66 23.84 -2.52
N THR A 330 0.03 23.48 -3.65
CA THR A 330 -0.68 24.42 -4.54
C THR A 330 -2.19 24.33 -4.28
N GLY A 331 -2.94 25.35 -4.67
CA GLY A 331 -4.40 25.34 -4.52
C GLY A 331 -5.06 24.16 -5.26
N GLU A 332 -4.57 23.84 -6.46
CA GLU A 332 -5.06 22.72 -7.27
C GLU A 332 -4.78 21.36 -6.60
N MET A 333 -3.54 21.15 -6.15
CA MET A 333 -3.16 19.91 -5.50
C MET A 333 -3.82 19.76 -4.13
N PHE A 334 -4.02 20.83 -3.40
CA PHE A 334 -4.76 20.80 -2.15
C PHE A 334 -6.21 20.35 -2.36
N GLN A 335 -6.86 20.83 -3.44
CA GLN A 335 -8.21 20.38 -3.80
C GLN A 335 -8.22 18.92 -4.26
N LEU A 336 -7.24 18.51 -5.08
CA LEU A 336 -7.15 17.15 -5.61
C LEU A 336 -6.86 16.11 -4.52
N LEU A 337 -5.97 16.42 -3.58
CA LEU A 337 -5.51 15.50 -2.54
C LEU A 337 -6.33 15.56 -1.25
N ASP A 338 -7.22 16.53 -1.10
CA ASP A 338 -8.20 16.70 -0.03
C ASP A 338 -7.74 16.20 1.35
N GLY A 339 -6.79 16.90 1.97
CA GLY A 339 -6.27 16.56 3.30
C GLY A 339 -5.26 15.41 3.34
N TYR A 340 -4.88 14.83 2.19
CA TYR A 340 -3.92 13.72 2.16
C TYR A 340 -2.48 14.18 2.40
N ALA A 341 -2.02 15.19 1.65
CA ALA A 341 -0.63 15.65 1.71
C ALA A 341 -0.36 16.63 2.87
N ASP A 342 -1.37 17.32 3.37
CA ASP A 342 -1.26 18.17 4.57
C ASP A 342 -1.31 17.38 5.88
N LEU A 343 -1.49 16.05 5.80
CA LEU A 343 -1.53 15.12 6.92
C LEU A 343 -2.66 15.38 7.93
N GLU A 344 -3.80 15.88 7.46
CA GLU A 344 -4.99 16.10 8.29
C GLU A 344 -5.43 14.85 9.05
N TRP A 345 -5.31 13.68 8.42
CA TRP A 345 -5.67 12.36 8.96
C TRP A 345 -4.63 11.78 9.94
N VAL A 346 -3.44 12.38 10.04
CA VAL A 346 -2.38 11.89 10.93
C VAL A 346 -2.58 12.47 12.33
N ASN A 347 -2.63 11.57 13.32
CA ASN A 347 -2.81 11.95 14.71
C ASN A 347 -1.72 12.92 15.19
N ASN A 348 -2.07 13.80 16.11
CA ASN A 348 -1.15 14.84 16.61
C ASN A 348 0.02 14.29 17.44
N ASN A 349 -0.08 13.06 17.95
CA ASN A 349 1.00 12.38 18.66
C ASN A 349 2.04 11.72 17.75
N LYS A 350 1.84 11.77 16.43
CA LYS A 350 2.77 11.24 15.42
C LYS A 350 3.69 12.33 14.91
N ARG A 351 4.90 11.93 14.48
CA ARG A 351 5.85 12.83 13.85
C ARG A 351 5.45 13.13 12.41
N LYS A 352 5.47 14.38 12.02
CA LYS A 352 5.10 14.89 10.69
C LYS A 352 6.27 15.67 10.10
N ILE A 353 6.75 15.24 8.95
CA ILE A 353 7.90 15.84 8.25
C ILE A 353 7.49 16.17 6.82
N ALA A 354 7.80 17.36 6.33
CA ALA A 354 7.78 17.69 4.91
C ALA A 354 9.23 17.70 4.39
N TYR A 355 9.54 16.82 3.43
CA TYR A 355 10.85 16.76 2.81
C TYR A 355 10.81 17.27 1.37
N ALA A 356 11.51 18.36 1.10
CA ALA A 356 11.63 19.00 -0.22
C ALA A 356 10.26 19.29 -0.88
N ALA A 357 9.24 19.58 -0.08
CA ALA A 357 7.92 19.94 -0.60
C ALA A 357 7.97 21.23 -1.43
N SER A 358 7.05 21.38 -2.39
CA SER A 358 7.06 22.51 -3.30
C SER A 358 5.70 23.22 -3.31
N PHE A 359 5.76 24.54 -3.30
CA PHE A 359 4.61 25.41 -3.55
C PHE A 359 4.45 25.76 -5.04
N ALA A 360 5.36 25.29 -5.91
CA ALA A 360 5.46 25.57 -7.34
C ALA A 360 5.72 27.03 -7.69
N LYS A 361 5.01 27.96 -7.09
CA LYS A 361 5.06 29.42 -7.35
C LYS A 361 5.60 30.17 -6.14
N ASP A 362 5.85 31.45 -6.28
CA ASP A 362 6.29 32.36 -5.25
C ASP A 362 5.14 32.97 -4.41
N HIS A 363 3.91 32.56 -4.68
CA HIS A 363 2.69 32.86 -3.94
C HIS A 363 1.77 31.63 -3.91
N PHE A 364 0.89 31.54 -2.94
CA PHE A 364 -0.10 30.47 -2.90
C PHE A 364 -1.22 30.73 -3.93
N SER A 365 -1.51 29.72 -4.74
CA SER A 365 -2.47 29.81 -5.87
C SER A 365 -3.91 29.45 -5.49
N GLY A 366 -4.19 29.09 -4.23
CA GLY A 366 -5.51 28.66 -3.76
C GLY A 366 -6.37 29.81 -3.23
N SER A 367 -7.62 29.47 -2.86
CA SER A 367 -8.53 30.40 -2.18
C SER A 367 -8.07 30.74 -0.76
N GLN A 368 -8.65 31.80 -0.19
CA GLN A 368 -8.36 32.20 1.19
C GLN A 368 -8.74 31.09 2.18
N GLU A 369 -9.85 30.40 1.97
CA GLU A 369 -10.29 29.27 2.80
C GLU A 369 -9.31 28.09 2.73
N GLN A 370 -8.85 27.75 1.51
CA GLN A 370 -7.81 26.72 1.33
C GLN A 370 -6.52 27.12 2.03
N LYS A 371 -6.13 28.40 1.97
CA LYS A 371 -4.95 28.92 2.64
C LYS A 371 -5.04 28.78 4.16
N GLU A 372 -6.18 29.13 4.75
CA GLU A 372 -6.39 29.04 6.20
C GLU A 372 -6.37 27.59 6.67
N ARG A 373 -7.07 26.69 5.96
CA ARG A 373 -7.07 25.25 6.25
C ARG A 373 -5.66 24.67 6.14
N LEU A 374 -4.97 24.95 5.04
CA LEU A 374 -3.61 24.47 4.83
C LEU A 374 -2.65 25.01 5.90
N SER A 375 -2.75 26.29 6.24
CA SER A 375 -1.94 26.93 7.29
C SER A 375 -2.08 26.21 8.62
N TYR A 376 -3.31 25.85 9.01
CA TYR A 376 -3.57 25.14 10.26
C TYR A 376 -2.88 23.76 10.31
N PHE A 377 -2.86 23.00 9.20
CA PHE A 377 -2.21 21.69 9.17
C PHE A 377 -0.70 21.81 8.99
N LEU A 378 -0.19 22.74 8.18
CA LEU A 378 1.26 22.91 8.00
C LEU A 378 1.97 23.30 9.29
N GLN A 379 1.33 24.09 10.16
CA GLN A 379 1.88 24.43 11.48
C GLN A 379 2.00 23.24 12.44
N LYS A 380 1.39 22.10 12.11
CA LYS A 380 1.52 20.85 12.90
C LYS A 380 2.68 19.97 12.46
N PHE A 381 3.42 20.36 11.43
CA PHE A 381 4.63 19.65 11.05
C PHE A 381 5.76 19.90 12.05
N ASP A 382 6.49 18.86 12.41
CA ASP A 382 7.63 18.95 13.31
C ASP A 382 8.88 19.49 12.61
N CYS A 383 9.05 19.14 11.32
CA CYS A 383 10.12 19.65 10.47
C CYS A 383 9.58 19.89 9.06
N PHE A 384 9.97 21.01 8.48
CA PHE A 384 9.47 21.41 7.17
C PHE A 384 10.62 21.86 6.27
N SER A 385 10.73 21.25 5.10
CA SER A 385 11.70 21.65 4.10
C SER A 385 11.07 21.78 2.70
N VAL A 386 11.66 22.65 1.90
CA VAL A 386 11.22 22.99 0.56
C VAL A 386 12.35 22.83 -0.45
N ARG A 387 12.02 22.52 -1.73
CA ARG A 387 13.03 22.35 -2.79
C ARG A 387 13.35 23.62 -3.58
N GLU A 388 12.62 24.72 -3.32
CA GLU A 388 12.92 26.05 -3.89
C GLU A 388 13.16 27.08 -2.77
N LYS A 389 14.16 27.97 -2.98
CA LYS A 389 14.53 28.99 -1.98
C LYS A 389 13.41 30.00 -1.72
N THR A 390 12.59 30.28 -2.72
CA THR A 390 11.42 31.17 -2.58
C THR A 390 10.37 30.56 -1.65
N GLY A 391 10.30 29.22 -1.58
CA GLY A 391 9.39 28.49 -0.69
C GLY A 391 9.66 28.73 0.80
N ILE A 392 10.89 29.07 1.20
CA ILE A 392 11.20 29.44 2.59
C ILE A 392 10.41 30.69 3.01
N LYS A 393 10.47 31.72 2.16
CA LYS A 393 9.78 32.98 2.41
C LYS A 393 8.26 32.77 2.41
N LEU A 394 7.76 32.06 1.41
CA LEU A 394 6.34 31.75 1.27
C LEU A 394 5.81 30.96 2.48
N ALA A 395 6.49 29.90 2.89
CA ALA A 395 6.12 29.10 4.05
C ALA A 395 5.99 29.95 5.32
N LYS A 396 6.92 30.89 5.52
CA LYS A 396 6.93 31.76 6.69
C LYS A 396 5.86 32.86 6.61
N GLU A 397 5.77 33.58 5.49
CA GLU A 397 4.92 34.76 5.36
C GLU A 397 3.44 34.38 5.16
N GLU A 398 3.14 33.33 4.43
CA GLU A 398 1.77 32.96 4.12
C GLU A 398 1.20 31.90 5.05
N PHE A 399 2.04 31.01 5.61
CA PHE A 399 1.59 29.88 6.43
C PHE A 399 2.14 29.88 7.86
N GLY A 400 3.04 30.80 8.21
CA GLY A 400 3.62 30.88 9.55
C GLY A 400 4.57 29.72 9.89
N VAL A 401 5.07 29.00 8.88
CA VAL A 401 5.92 27.81 9.05
C VAL A 401 7.38 28.13 8.76
N SER A 402 8.28 27.73 9.65
CA SER A 402 9.72 27.81 9.41
C SER A 402 10.14 26.64 8.50
N ALA A 403 10.76 26.97 7.38
CA ALA A 403 11.21 25.97 6.40
C ALA A 403 12.70 26.10 6.10
N GLU A 404 13.34 24.98 5.78
CA GLU A 404 14.70 24.93 5.22
C GLU A 404 14.67 24.51 3.74
N TRP A 405 15.63 25.05 2.96
CA TRP A 405 15.82 24.62 1.60
C TRP A 405 16.68 23.35 1.56
N VAL A 406 16.23 22.34 0.81
CA VAL A 406 16.95 21.08 0.61
C VAL A 406 16.90 20.65 -0.87
N LEU A 407 17.78 19.74 -1.26
CA LEU A 407 17.76 19.13 -2.59
C LEU A 407 16.54 18.21 -2.74
N ASP A 408 16.05 18.10 -3.98
CA ASP A 408 15.08 17.08 -4.35
C ASP A 408 15.62 15.67 -4.03
N PRO A 409 14.79 14.72 -3.55
CA PRO A 409 15.20 13.36 -3.21
C PRO A 409 16.01 12.65 -4.28
N VAL A 410 15.81 12.95 -5.57
CA VAL A 410 16.56 12.29 -6.66
C VAL A 410 18.06 12.45 -6.52
N PHE A 411 18.53 13.54 -5.91
CA PHE A 411 19.96 13.77 -5.64
C PHE A 411 20.48 13.01 -4.42
N LEU A 412 19.59 12.58 -3.50
CA LEU A 412 19.99 11.84 -2.30
C LEU A 412 20.20 10.35 -2.58
N CYS A 413 19.53 9.83 -3.58
CA CYS A 413 19.58 8.43 -3.96
C CYS A 413 21.00 8.01 -4.34
N ASP A 414 21.37 6.79 -3.99
CA ASP A 414 22.70 6.26 -4.28
C ASP A 414 22.82 5.88 -5.77
N LYS A 415 24.05 5.88 -6.25
CA LYS A 415 24.38 5.58 -7.64
C LYS A 415 23.94 4.18 -8.06
N LYS A 416 24.07 3.19 -7.17
CA LYS A 416 23.69 1.81 -7.45
C LYS A 416 22.19 1.68 -7.75
N SER A 417 21.36 2.35 -6.97
CA SER A 417 19.90 2.35 -7.20
C SER A 417 19.53 2.89 -8.59
N TRP A 418 20.24 3.90 -9.08
CA TRP A 418 20.06 4.40 -10.45
C TRP A 418 20.61 3.43 -11.51
N GLU A 419 21.74 2.79 -11.26
CA GLU A 419 22.31 1.78 -12.16
C GLU A 419 21.40 0.57 -12.32
N ASP A 420 20.79 0.10 -11.23
CA ASP A 420 19.82 -1.00 -11.23
C ASP A 420 18.58 -0.69 -12.09
N LEU A 421 18.09 0.58 -12.08
CA LEU A 421 17.00 1.01 -12.94
C LEU A 421 17.43 1.13 -14.41
N LEU A 422 18.61 1.68 -14.67
CA LEU A 422 19.15 1.81 -16.02
C LEU A 422 19.28 0.47 -16.74
N GLU A 423 19.66 -0.60 -16.03
CA GLU A 423 19.75 -1.95 -16.61
C GLU A 423 18.37 -2.45 -17.10
N LYS A 424 17.29 -2.11 -16.41
CA LYS A 424 15.92 -2.49 -16.80
C LYS A 424 15.40 -1.69 -18.01
N GLY A 425 15.90 -0.47 -18.24
CA GLY A 425 15.40 0.46 -19.26
C GLY A 425 16.00 0.31 -20.66
N LYS A 426 16.76 -0.75 -20.94
CA LYS A 426 17.55 -0.85 -22.18
C LYS A 426 16.79 -1.34 -23.42
N GLU A 427 15.57 -1.82 -23.29
CA GLU A 427 14.87 -2.52 -24.38
C GLU A 427 14.58 -1.63 -25.61
N ARG A 428 14.12 -0.39 -25.39
CA ARG A 428 13.75 0.57 -26.47
C ARG A 428 14.78 1.68 -26.68
N LEU A 429 16.02 1.47 -26.25
CA LEU A 429 17.04 2.51 -26.26
C LEU A 429 17.49 2.85 -27.67
N ASN A 430 17.53 4.16 -28.00
CA ASN A 430 18.20 4.65 -29.18
C ASN A 430 19.73 4.52 -29.03
N LYS A 431 20.35 3.73 -29.89
CA LYS A 431 21.82 3.48 -29.90
C LYS A 431 22.64 4.48 -30.67
N ASN A 432 22.00 5.34 -31.45
CA ASN A 432 22.69 6.36 -32.24
C ASN A 432 22.95 7.62 -31.41
N PRO A 433 24.08 8.31 -31.62
CA PRO A 433 24.29 9.62 -31.02
C PRO A 433 23.14 10.57 -31.38
N SER A 434 22.56 11.21 -30.36
CA SER A 434 21.31 11.96 -30.54
C SER A 434 21.10 13.04 -29.49
N ILE A 435 20.23 13.97 -29.83
CA ILE A 435 19.64 14.91 -28.88
C ILE A 435 18.37 14.29 -28.34
N PHE A 436 18.24 14.21 -27.02
CA PHE A 436 17.03 13.72 -26.36
C PHE A 436 16.26 14.86 -25.71
N GLY A 437 15.00 15.03 -26.11
CA GLY A 437 14.07 15.98 -25.54
C GLY A 437 13.18 15.31 -24.48
N TYR A 438 13.28 15.71 -23.22
CA TYR A 438 12.22 15.40 -22.23
C TYR A 438 11.37 16.65 -22.04
N ILE A 439 10.27 16.73 -22.80
CA ILE A 439 9.46 17.94 -22.98
C ILE A 439 8.04 17.67 -22.49
N LEU A 440 7.61 18.41 -21.47
CA LEU A 440 6.27 18.28 -20.88
C LEU A 440 5.21 19.05 -21.68
N ASP A 441 5.59 20.20 -22.26
CA ASP A 441 4.68 21.09 -23.00
C ASP A 441 5.23 21.35 -24.40
N PRO A 442 5.10 20.41 -25.36
CA PRO A 442 5.52 20.61 -26.75
C PRO A 442 4.83 21.82 -27.39
N ASN A 443 5.58 22.62 -28.16
CA ASN A 443 5.05 23.73 -28.95
C ASN A 443 6.04 24.14 -30.06
N ASP A 444 5.60 25.00 -30.99
CA ASP A 444 6.36 25.46 -32.13
C ASP A 444 7.69 26.13 -31.77
N GLU A 445 7.77 26.84 -30.66
CA GLU A 445 8.98 27.52 -30.22
C GLU A 445 10.05 26.48 -29.81
N LYS A 446 9.64 25.47 -29.01
CA LYS A 446 10.55 24.40 -28.61
C LYS A 446 10.93 23.50 -29.79
N GLU A 447 10.04 23.30 -30.75
CA GLU A 447 10.36 22.61 -32.01
C GLU A 447 11.49 23.34 -32.78
N LYS A 448 11.40 24.67 -32.95
CA LYS A 448 12.46 25.48 -33.59
C LYS A 448 13.79 25.34 -32.85
N LEU A 449 13.77 25.39 -31.53
CA LEU A 449 14.97 25.20 -30.70
C LEU A 449 15.58 23.80 -30.90
N MET A 450 14.75 22.76 -30.96
CA MET A 450 15.23 21.40 -31.25
C MET A 450 15.88 21.29 -32.61
N HIS A 451 15.28 21.86 -33.67
CA HIS A 451 15.87 21.88 -35.02
C HIS A 451 17.12 22.72 -35.08
N LEU A 452 17.19 23.84 -34.35
CA LEU A 452 18.43 24.63 -34.27
C LEU A 452 19.57 23.81 -33.64
N ALA A 453 19.26 23.08 -32.58
CA ALA A 453 20.22 22.19 -31.93
C ALA A 453 20.67 21.04 -32.86
N GLU A 454 19.76 20.42 -33.64
CA GLU A 454 20.11 19.42 -34.66
C GLU A 454 21.12 19.97 -35.67
N LYS A 455 20.88 21.19 -36.16
CA LYS A 455 21.73 21.83 -37.15
C LYS A 455 23.12 22.13 -36.58
N ILE A 456 23.21 22.68 -35.37
CA ILE A 456 24.49 23.07 -34.77
C ILE A 456 25.30 21.86 -34.35
N LEU A 457 24.65 20.86 -33.72
CA LEU A 457 25.33 19.67 -33.20
C LEU A 457 25.54 18.58 -34.26
N ASN A 458 24.92 18.72 -35.44
CA ASN A 458 24.88 17.69 -36.49
C ASN A 458 24.39 16.33 -35.97
N LEU A 459 23.36 16.37 -35.13
CA LEU A 459 22.73 15.19 -34.52
C LEU A 459 21.24 15.18 -34.84
N LYS A 460 20.61 14.02 -34.80
CA LYS A 460 19.15 13.91 -34.86
C LYS A 460 18.54 14.01 -33.47
N SER A 461 17.37 14.64 -33.39
CA SER A 461 16.62 14.74 -32.17
C SER A 461 15.42 13.78 -32.16
N TYR A 462 15.05 13.39 -30.97
CA TYR A 462 13.78 12.76 -30.64
C TYR A 462 13.41 13.15 -29.23
N ALA A 463 12.12 12.95 -28.84
CA ALA A 463 11.63 13.39 -27.57
C ALA A 463 10.83 12.32 -26.84
N ALA A 464 10.57 12.55 -25.58
CA ALA A 464 9.55 11.90 -24.79
C ALA A 464 8.73 12.96 -24.03
N SER A 465 7.46 12.67 -23.81
CA SER A 465 6.57 13.52 -23.03
C SER A 465 5.74 12.67 -22.06
N ASP A 466 5.44 13.23 -20.90
CA ASP A 466 4.51 12.64 -19.94
C ASP A 466 3.04 12.94 -20.27
N VAL A 467 2.78 13.51 -21.44
CA VAL A 467 1.44 13.92 -21.83
C VAL A 467 0.55 12.69 -21.98
N TRP A 468 -0.65 12.79 -21.44
CA TRP A 468 -1.77 11.84 -21.47
C TRP A 468 -2.26 11.50 -22.88
N ASN A 469 -1.59 11.96 -23.89
CA ASN A 469 -2.06 11.96 -25.25
C ASN A 469 -1.65 10.68 -25.96
N GLU A 470 -2.61 10.08 -26.65
CA GLU A 470 -2.36 9.09 -27.68
C GLU A 470 -1.31 9.61 -28.65
N GLU A 471 -0.49 8.75 -29.24
CA GLU A 471 0.58 9.13 -30.21
C GLU A 471 0.12 10.15 -31.25
N ASP A 472 -1.14 10.08 -31.66
CA ASP A 472 -1.72 10.99 -32.63
C ASP A 472 -1.84 12.43 -32.12
N THR A 473 -2.09 12.66 -30.84
CA THR A 473 -2.19 14.03 -30.29
C THR A 473 -0.84 14.72 -30.25
N LEU A 474 0.25 13.99 -29.94
CA LEU A 474 1.60 14.55 -29.97
C LEU A 474 2.04 14.96 -31.38
N LYS A 475 1.63 14.20 -32.39
CA LYS A 475 1.91 14.55 -33.83
C LYS A 475 1.23 15.84 -34.27
N TRP A 476 0.15 16.27 -33.62
CA TRP A 476 -0.51 17.54 -33.93
C TRP A 476 0.15 18.74 -33.24
N MET A 477 0.97 18.50 -32.20
CA MET A 477 1.59 19.56 -31.42
C MET A 477 2.95 20.00 -31.99
N TRP A 478 3.71 19.08 -32.60
CA TRP A 478 5.01 19.33 -33.19
C TRP A 478 5.51 18.18 -34.11
N ASN A 479 6.57 18.39 -34.87
CA ASN A 479 7.10 17.40 -35.82
C ASN A 479 8.34 16.63 -35.32
N ILE A 480 8.71 16.78 -34.02
CA ILE A 480 9.81 16.00 -33.43
C ILE A 480 9.31 14.57 -33.17
N PRO A 481 10.04 13.52 -33.63
CA PRO A 481 9.70 12.14 -33.29
C PRO A 481 9.62 11.94 -31.77
N THR A 482 8.45 11.60 -31.26
CA THR A 482 8.22 11.54 -29.84
C THR A 482 7.83 10.14 -29.42
N LEU A 483 8.52 9.60 -28.43
CA LEU A 483 8.24 8.32 -27.81
C LEU A 483 7.06 8.47 -26.82
N SER A 484 6.08 7.62 -26.97
CA SER A 484 4.95 7.53 -26.04
C SER A 484 5.12 6.38 -25.06
N ASN A 485 4.45 6.47 -23.94
CA ASN A 485 4.37 5.41 -22.92
C ASN A 485 5.74 4.88 -22.46
N LEU A 486 6.71 5.77 -22.26
CA LEU A 486 7.98 5.42 -21.64
C LEU A 486 7.78 5.05 -20.16
N GLY A 487 8.40 3.94 -19.76
CA GLY A 487 8.64 3.64 -18.36
C GLY A 487 9.67 4.58 -17.73
N ASN A 488 9.72 4.64 -16.42
CA ASN A 488 10.72 5.45 -15.71
C ASN A 488 12.14 5.02 -16.04
N GLU A 489 12.37 3.73 -16.10
CA GLU A 489 13.66 3.09 -16.42
C GLU A 489 14.13 3.46 -17.84
N GLU A 490 13.18 3.48 -18.78
CA GLU A 490 13.46 3.84 -20.16
C GLU A 490 13.80 5.33 -20.29
N LEU A 491 13.04 6.22 -19.61
CA LEU A 491 13.34 7.65 -19.58
C LEU A 491 14.77 7.91 -19.07
N LEU A 492 15.14 7.27 -17.95
CA LEU A 492 16.48 7.38 -17.39
C LEU A 492 17.56 6.88 -18.37
N ALA A 493 17.30 5.75 -19.06
CA ALA A 493 18.23 5.19 -20.03
C ALA A 493 18.40 6.11 -21.23
N HIS A 494 17.34 6.75 -21.73
CA HIS A 494 17.42 7.73 -22.83
C HIS A 494 18.23 8.96 -22.42
N ILE A 495 17.99 9.54 -21.23
CA ILE A 495 18.78 10.68 -20.73
C ILE A 495 20.26 10.29 -20.57
N LYS A 496 20.54 9.10 -20.04
CA LYS A 496 21.91 8.62 -19.80
C LYS A 496 22.69 8.42 -21.12
N ASN A 497 22.02 7.98 -22.18
CA ASN A 497 22.71 7.54 -23.41
C ASN A 497 22.72 8.57 -24.54
N CYS A 498 21.96 9.67 -24.46
CA CYS A 498 22.01 10.74 -25.43
C CYS A 498 23.30 11.57 -25.32
N GLU A 499 23.62 12.33 -26.38
CA GLU A 499 24.75 13.26 -26.41
C GLU A 499 24.40 14.62 -25.78
N PHE A 500 23.16 15.04 -25.89
CA PHE A 500 22.68 16.31 -25.37
C PHE A 500 21.22 16.20 -24.94
N VAL A 501 20.89 16.80 -23.79
CA VAL A 501 19.51 16.83 -23.26
C VAL A 501 18.90 18.21 -23.48
N MET A 502 17.71 18.25 -24.07
CA MET A 502 16.85 19.44 -24.08
C MET A 502 15.59 19.17 -23.25
N THR A 503 15.25 20.07 -22.34
CA THR A 503 14.12 19.80 -21.45
C THR A 503 13.42 21.07 -20.96
N ASP A 504 12.13 20.97 -20.64
CA ASP A 504 11.37 21.94 -19.88
C ASP A 504 10.95 21.37 -18.50
N SER A 505 11.38 20.12 -18.21
CA SER A 505 11.11 19.42 -16.97
C SER A 505 12.19 19.67 -15.92
N PHE A 506 11.79 19.98 -14.69
CA PHE A 506 12.73 20.06 -13.57
C PHE A 506 13.49 18.76 -13.35
N HIS A 507 12.79 17.62 -13.40
CA HIS A 507 13.44 16.32 -13.24
C HIS A 507 14.30 15.94 -14.44
N GLY A 508 13.98 16.43 -15.65
CA GLY A 508 14.86 16.33 -16.81
C GLY A 508 16.22 16.97 -16.53
N VAL A 509 16.23 18.17 -15.94
CA VAL A 509 17.46 18.84 -15.48
C VAL A 509 18.17 18.03 -14.41
N CYS A 510 17.43 17.57 -13.39
CA CYS A 510 18.01 16.77 -12.30
C CYS A 510 18.73 15.53 -12.82
N PHE A 511 18.12 14.75 -13.72
CA PHE A 511 18.74 13.54 -14.26
C PHE A 511 19.86 13.84 -15.28
N ALA A 512 19.78 14.93 -16.03
CA ALA A 512 20.92 15.38 -16.84
C ALA A 512 22.15 15.65 -15.95
N ILE A 513 21.97 16.32 -14.81
CA ILE A 513 23.03 16.56 -13.83
C ILE A 513 23.52 15.26 -13.20
N ILE A 514 22.63 14.39 -12.71
CA ILE A 514 22.99 13.10 -12.08
C ILE A 514 23.81 12.22 -13.04
N PHE A 515 23.50 12.22 -14.34
CA PHE A 515 24.20 11.43 -15.33
C PHE A 515 25.35 12.18 -16.03
N ASN A 516 25.67 13.38 -15.57
CA ASN A 516 26.74 14.22 -16.12
C ASN A 516 26.56 14.49 -17.63
N LYS A 517 25.33 14.81 -18.05
CA LYS A 517 25.01 15.11 -19.45
C LYS A 517 24.98 16.62 -19.72
N PRO A 518 25.53 17.08 -20.82
CA PRO A 518 25.33 18.45 -21.26
C PRO A 518 23.85 18.65 -21.58
N PHE A 519 23.29 19.79 -21.15
CA PHE A 519 21.87 20.06 -21.33
C PHE A 519 21.57 21.54 -21.57
N ALA A 520 20.38 21.79 -22.09
CA ALA A 520 19.71 23.08 -22.11
C ALA A 520 18.30 22.96 -21.54
N VAL A 521 17.86 23.95 -20.80
CA VAL A 521 16.52 23.97 -20.22
C VAL A 521 15.72 25.19 -20.63
N TYR A 522 14.52 24.95 -21.17
CA TYR A 522 13.51 25.97 -21.44
C TYR A 522 12.51 26.00 -20.27
N ILE A 523 12.56 27.06 -19.46
CA ILE A 523 11.74 27.16 -18.25
C ILE A 523 10.33 27.62 -18.61
N ASN A 524 9.34 26.75 -18.36
CA ASN A 524 7.94 27.16 -18.35
C ASN A 524 7.62 27.90 -17.04
N LYS A 525 7.34 29.21 -17.13
CA LYS A 525 7.07 30.08 -15.98
C LYS A 525 5.79 29.67 -15.26
N ASP A 526 4.82 29.14 -15.97
CA ASP A 526 3.51 28.75 -15.39
C ASP A 526 3.61 27.49 -14.52
N ARG A 527 4.62 26.65 -14.75
CA ARG A 527 4.89 25.42 -14.00
C ARG A 527 5.85 25.60 -12.80
N GLY A 528 6.24 26.85 -12.47
CA GLY A 528 7.11 27.15 -11.33
C GLY A 528 8.61 27.19 -11.70
N ALA A 529 9.09 28.38 -11.99
CA ALA A 529 10.48 28.65 -12.40
C ALA A 529 11.48 28.58 -11.22
N SER A 530 11.05 28.91 -10.01
CA SER A 530 11.93 29.16 -8.86
C SER A 530 12.80 27.95 -8.47
N ARG A 531 12.30 26.72 -8.66
CA ARG A 531 13.05 25.49 -8.38
C ARG A 531 14.25 25.31 -9.32
N PHE A 532 14.11 25.67 -10.60
CA PHE A 532 15.21 25.64 -11.56
C PHE A 532 16.31 26.64 -11.17
N TYR A 533 15.91 27.89 -10.89
CA TYR A 533 16.87 28.91 -10.47
C TYR A 533 17.56 28.55 -9.16
N SER A 534 16.83 27.95 -8.19
CA SER A 534 17.42 27.53 -6.93
C SER A 534 18.52 26.49 -7.12
N LEU A 535 18.28 25.48 -7.97
CA LEU A 535 19.21 24.40 -8.25
C LEU A 535 20.39 24.89 -9.12
N LEU A 536 20.10 25.54 -10.25
CA LEU A 536 21.14 25.94 -11.22
C LEU A 536 22.07 27.00 -10.65
N LYS A 537 21.54 27.92 -9.82
CA LYS A 537 22.37 28.91 -9.13
C LYS A 537 23.30 28.27 -8.07
N LEU A 538 22.84 27.23 -7.38
CA LEU A 538 23.70 26.48 -6.46
C LEU A 538 24.90 25.87 -7.18
N LEU A 539 24.65 25.32 -8.38
CA LEU A 539 25.61 24.57 -9.15
C LEU A 539 26.38 25.41 -10.16
N HIS A 540 26.15 26.72 -10.22
CA HIS A 540 26.72 27.66 -11.20
C HIS A 540 26.46 27.25 -12.65
N LEU A 541 25.20 26.84 -12.95
CA LEU A 541 24.74 26.37 -14.25
C LEU A 541 23.61 27.24 -14.82
N GLU A 542 23.50 28.51 -14.40
CA GLU A 542 22.42 29.41 -14.85
C GLU A 542 22.46 29.64 -16.39
N GLU A 543 23.63 29.55 -17.01
CA GLU A 543 23.80 29.68 -18.48
C GLU A 543 23.09 28.56 -19.25
N ARG A 544 22.64 27.47 -18.57
CA ARG A 544 21.87 26.40 -19.22
C ARG A 544 20.43 26.81 -19.49
N ILE A 545 19.97 27.90 -18.90
CA ILE A 545 18.60 28.42 -19.09
C ILE A 545 18.56 29.16 -20.44
N ILE A 546 17.73 28.64 -21.34
CA ILE A 546 17.49 29.22 -22.64
C ILE A 546 16.07 29.80 -22.72
N ASP A 547 15.90 30.93 -23.38
CA ASP A 547 14.63 31.60 -23.65
C ASP A 547 14.56 32.15 -25.09
N SER A 548 15.61 31.93 -25.89
CA SER A 548 15.69 32.34 -27.28
C SER A 548 16.67 31.50 -28.11
N GLU A 549 16.55 31.56 -29.43
CA GLU A 549 17.45 30.89 -30.37
C GLU A 549 18.90 31.37 -30.19
N GLU A 550 19.12 32.69 -29.99
CA GLU A 550 20.44 33.26 -29.77
C GLU A 550 21.15 32.70 -28.55
N LYS A 551 20.41 32.55 -27.44
CA LYS A 551 20.98 31.96 -26.22
C LYS A 551 21.34 30.49 -26.43
N LEU A 552 20.50 29.75 -27.11
CA LEU A 552 20.80 28.34 -27.45
C LEU A 552 22.01 28.24 -28.35
N GLU A 553 22.12 29.08 -29.38
CA GLU A 553 23.27 29.12 -30.30
C GLU A 553 24.58 29.40 -29.56
N VAL A 554 24.59 30.44 -28.70
CA VAL A 554 25.75 30.77 -27.86
C VAL A 554 26.12 29.62 -26.94
N LEU A 555 25.12 28.98 -26.30
CA LEU A 555 25.34 27.84 -25.43
C LEU A 555 26.00 26.67 -26.18
N LEU A 556 25.45 26.28 -27.32
CA LEU A 556 25.91 25.13 -28.07
C LEU A 556 27.30 25.36 -28.74
N LEU A 557 27.60 26.57 -29.19
CA LEU A 557 28.85 26.89 -29.85
C LEU A 557 30.01 27.19 -28.89
N LYS A 558 29.73 27.79 -27.72
CA LYS A 558 30.77 28.26 -26.81
C LYS A 558 30.83 27.49 -25.49
N ASN A 559 29.71 27.02 -24.99
CA ASN A 559 29.57 26.47 -23.63
C ASN A 559 28.85 25.12 -23.60
N LYS A 560 28.91 24.32 -24.67
CA LYS A 560 28.20 23.04 -24.75
C LYS A 560 28.55 22.12 -23.59
N GLU A 561 29.83 21.95 -23.32
CA GLU A 561 30.32 21.03 -22.30
C GLU A 561 30.16 21.62 -20.88
N ILE A 562 29.94 20.77 -19.92
CA ILE A 562 29.88 21.11 -18.50
C ILE A 562 31.06 20.47 -17.79
N SER A 563 31.81 21.27 -17.03
CA SER A 563 32.84 20.74 -16.14
C SER A 563 32.15 20.14 -14.87
N TYR A 564 31.77 18.87 -14.96
CA TYR A 564 31.04 18.20 -13.89
C TYR A 564 31.88 17.94 -12.64
N GLU A 565 33.20 18.06 -12.67
CA GLU A 565 34.04 17.87 -11.48
C GLU A 565 33.63 18.82 -10.35
N ASN A 566 33.55 20.12 -10.62
CA ASN A 566 33.13 21.12 -9.62
C ASN A 566 31.64 20.96 -9.25
N VAL A 567 30.77 20.68 -10.21
CA VAL A 567 29.33 20.48 -10.00
C VAL A 567 29.11 19.31 -9.05
N ASN A 568 29.81 18.19 -9.25
CA ASN A 568 29.68 16.99 -8.42
C ASN A 568 30.19 17.24 -7.00
N VAL A 569 31.28 18.01 -6.81
CA VAL A 569 31.77 18.39 -5.46
C VAL A 569 30.74 19.21 -4.70
N LEU A 570 30.14 20.22 -5.34
CA LEU A 570 29.07 21.03 -4.74
C LEU A 570 27.84 20.19 -4.42
N LEU A 571 27.46 19.31 -5.32
CA LEU A 571 26.31 18.44 -5.18
C LEU A 571 26.47 17.47 -4.01
N GLU A 572 27.63 16.80 -3.89
CA GLU A 572 27.88 15.88 -2.78
C GLU A 572 27.87 16.59 -1.42
N LYS A 573 28.46 17.79 -1.32
CA LYS A 573 28.39 18.59 -0.10
C LYS A 573 26.96 18.90 0.32
N GLU A 574 26.13 19.32 -0.65
CA GLU A 574 24.71 19.63 -0.37
C GLU A 574 23.90 18.37 -0.07
N LYS A 575 24.20 17.25 -0.72
CA LYS A 575 23.61 15.95 -0.44
C LYS A 575 23.87 15.52 1.01
N GLU A 576 25.11 15.59 1.47
CA GLU A 576 25.48 15.29 2.87
C GLU A 576 24.70 16.17 3.85
N ARG A 577 24.60 17.48 3.58
CA ARG A 577 23.80 18.41 4.38
C ARG A 577 22.31 17.99 4.44
N CYS A 578 21.75 17.67 3.29
CA CYS A 578 20.33 17.28 3.18
C CYS A 578 20.06 15.94 3.86
N ILE A 579 20.95 14.95 3.74
CA ILE A 579 20.86 13.67 4.44
C ILE A 579 20.94 13.89 5.95
N SER A 580 21.86 14.74 6.42
CA SER A 580 21.97 15.09 7.84
C SER A 580 20.71 15.78 8.35
N TRP A 581 20.13 16.70 7.56
CA TRP A 581 18.87 17.33 7.90
C TRP A 581 17.73 16.31 8.03
N LEU A 582 17.59 15.42 7.05
CA LEU A 582 16.56 14.37 7.05
C LEU A 582 16.70 13.44 8.26
N LYS A 583 17.92 13.03 8.56
CA LYS A 583 18.24 12.22 9.74
C LYS A 583 17.84 12.92 11.03
N ASN A 584 18.20 14.19 11.18
CA ASN A 584 17.84 14.98 12.35
C ASN A 584 16.32 15.17 12.46
N ALA A 585 15.63 15.40 11.35
CA ALA A 585 14.17 15.50 11.31
C ALA A 585 13.47 14.22 11.78
N ILE A 586 14.06 13.05 11.51
CA ILE A 586 13.53 11.76 11.93
C ILE A 586 13.89 11.42 13.39
N GLU A 587 15.13 11.69 13.82
CA GLU A 587 15.69 11.18 15.07
C GLU A 587 15.61 12.17 16.25
N ASN A 588 15.60 13.48 15.99
CA ASN A 588 15.53 14.47 17.06
C ASN A 588 14.28 14.28 17.92
N PRO A 589 14.38 14.36 19.24
CA PRO A 589 13.23 14.25 20.12
C PRO A 589 12.15 15.29 19.77
N ILE A 590 10.91 14.84 19.74
CA ILE A 590 9.75 15.75 19.67
C ILE A 590 9.04 15.76 21.02
N PRO A 591 8.32 16.84 21.35
CA PRO A 591 7.52 16.89 22.55
C PRO A 591 6.54 15.72 22.60
N LYS A 592 6.46 15.04 23.76
CA LYS A 592 5.48 13.97 23.95
C LYS A 592 4.08 14.59 23.91
N ARG A 593 3.28 14.15 22.94
CA ARG A 593 1.89 14.59 22.75
C ARG A 593 0.96 13.40 22.92
N GLU A 594 -0.20 13.63 23.48
CA GLU A 594 -1.28 12.63 23.54
C GLU A 594 -2.16 12.75 22.29
N VAL A 595 -2.89 11.70 21.97
CA VAL A 595 -3.91 11.74 20.91
C VAL A 595 -4.98 12.74 21.33
N SER A 596 -5.30 13.69 20.45
CA SER A 596 -6.29 14.73 20.76
C SER A 596 -7.72 14.17 20.78
N ASP A 597 -8.62 14.87 21.47
CA ASP A 597 -10.05 14.53 21.47
C ASP A 597 -10.63 14.60 20.05
N TYR A 598 -10.12 15.50 19.21
CA TYR A 598 -10.47 15.58 17.79
C TYR A 598 -10.03 14.33 17.03
N ASP A 599 -8.79 13.88 17.16
CA ASP A 599 -8.29 12.66 16.50
C ASP A 599 -9.09 11.43 16.93
N MET A 600 -9.44 11.35 18.23
CA MET A 600 -10.28 10.27 18.75
C MET A 600 -11.70 10.30 18.18
N ALA A 601 -12.30 11.48 18.08
CA ALA A 601 -13.64 11.67 17.52
C ALA A 601 -13.69 11.28 16.04
N CYS A 602 -12.71 11.72 15.25
CA CYS A 602 -12.59 11.36 13.84
C CYS A 602 -12.41 9.84 13.67
N THR A 603 -11.53 9.22 14.47
CA THR A 603 -11.33 7.76 14.42
C THR A 603 -12.60 6.99 14.76
N TYR A 604 -13.39 7.49 15.70
CA TYR A 604 -14.69 6.89 16.04
C TYR A 604 -15.70 7.03 14.91
N SER A 605 -15.77 8.21 14.27
CA SER A 605 -16.62 8.46 13.11
C SER A 605 -16.27 7.53 11.95
N ASP A 606 -14.98 7.39 11.63
CA ASP A 606 -14.49 6.49 10.58
C ASP A 606 -14.87 5.02 10.85
N ARG A 607 -14.75 4.58 12.10
CA ARG A 607 -15.18 3.22 12.50
C ARG A 607 -16.67 3.02 12.32
N LEU A 608 -17.47 4.01 12.70
CA LEU A 608 -18.92 3.94 12.58
C LEU A 608 -19.34 3.85 11.10
N GLU A 609 -18.75 4.68 10.25
CA GLU A 609 -19.01 4.65 8.80
C GLU A 609 -18.62 3.31 8.18
N LYS A 610 -17.47 2.76 8.57
CA LYS A 610 -17.00 1.45 8.12
C LYS A 610 -17.94 0.31 8.54
N MET A 611 -18.47 0.37 9.77
CA MET A 611 -19.49 -0.58 10.23
C MET A 611 -20.79 -0.46 9.40
N GLN A 612 -21.23 0.75 9.10
CA GLN A 612 -22.42 0.98 8.28
C GLN A 612 -22.24 0.51 6.83
N LYS A 613 -21.04 0.73 6.23
CA LYS A 613 -20.71 0.21 4.90
C LYS A 613 -20.68 -1.32 4.87
N LYS A 614 -20.09 -1.97 5.90
CA LYS A 614 -20.12 -3.44 6.02
C LYS A 614 -21.53 -3.97 6.14
N ARG A 615 -22.38 -3.33 6.94
CA ARG A 615 -23.77 -3.72 7.11
C ARG A 615 -24.55 -3.61 5.80
N ARG A 616 -24.41 -2.49 5.07
CA ARG A 616 -25.04 -2.29 3.75
C ARG A 616 -24.55 -3.32 2.73
N LYS A 617 -23.26 -3.64 2.70
CA LYS A 617 -22.71 -4.68 1.84
C LYS A 617 -23.30 -6.04 2.18
N PHE A 618 -23.37 -6.41 3.45
CA PHE A 618 -23.95 -7.67 3.91
C PHE A 618 -25.45 -7.77 3.54
N GLU A 619 -26.22 -6.69 3.71
CA GLU A 619 -27.61 -6.62 3.31
C GLU A 619 -27.78 -6.78 1.81
N TYR A 620 -26.91 -6.15 0.99
CA TYR A 620 -26.89 -6.27 -0.47
C TYR A 620 -26.50 -7.68 -0.93
N ASP A 621 -25.43 -8.25 -0.39
CA ASP A 621 -24.96 -9.60 -0.73
C ASP A 621 -26.00 -10.67 -0.32
N SER A 622 -26.68 -10.49 0.81
CA SER A 622 -27.79 -11.34 1.26
C SER A 622 -29.02 -11.26 0.32
N LEU A 623 -29.32 -10.07 -0.21
CA LEU A 623 -30.40 -9.88 -1.17
C LEU A 623 -30.09 -10.55 -2.51
N ASN A 624 -28.87 -10.36 -3.03
CA ASN A 624 -28.41 -11.00 -4.26
C ASN A 624 -28.38 -12.52 -4.13
N GLY A 625 -27.87 -13.06 -3.03
CA GLY A 625 -27.89 -14.50 -2.79
C GLY A 625 -29.31 -15.10 -2.75
N ARG A 626 -30.32 -14.33 -2.29
CA ARG A 626 -31.75 -14.71 -2.34
C ARG A 626 -32.29 -14.67 -3.78
N ILE A 627 -31.88 -13.69 -4.56
CA ILE A 627 -32.26 -13.55 -5.96
C ILE A 627 -31.67 -14.70 -6.79
N ASP A 628 -30.38 -14.99 -6.63
CA ASP A 628 -29.67 -16.08 -7.30
C ASP A 628 -30.27 -17.45 -6.94
N TRP A 629 -30.64 -17.65 -5.67
CA TRP A 629 -31.34 -18.86 -5.22
C TRP A 629 -32.71 -19.00 -5.88
N LEU A 630 -33.48 -17.90 -6.01
CA LEU A 630 -34.79 -17.88 -6.68
C LEU A 630 -34.65 -18.18 -8.19
N ILE A 631 -33.67 -17.57 -8.85
CA ILE A 631 -33.37 -17.81 -10.27
C ILE A 631 -32.99 -19.28 -10.49
N GLY A 632 -32.10 -19.85 -9.68
CA GLY A 632 -31.70 -21.26 -9.78
C GLY A 632 -32.82 -22.26 -9.50
N HIS A 633 -33.84 -21.90 -8.69
CA HIS A 633 -35.04 -22.72 -8.50
C HIS A 633 -36.00 -22.64 -9.67
N VAL A 634 -36.13 -21.45 -10.27
CA VAL A 634 -36.96 -21.25 -11.47
C VAL A 634 -36.37 -22.01 -12.68
N ASP A 635 -35.06 -21.98 -12.85
CA ASP A 635 -34.36 -22.70 -13.94
C ASP A 635 -34.47 -24.23 -13.78
N ASN A 636 -34.44 -24.77 -12.57
CA ASN A 636 -34.60 -26.22 -12.33
C ASN A 636 -36.05 -26.70 -12.55
N ASP A 637 -37.06 -25.87 -12.25
CA ASP A 637 -38.46 -26.23 -12.49
C ASP A 637 -38.84 -26.14 -13.98
N LEU A 638 -38.09 -25.39 -14.81
CA LEU A 638 -38.30 -25.26 -16.26
C LEU A 638 -37.88 -26.48 -17.10
N MET A 639 -37.11 -27.43 -16.52
CA MET A 639 -36.59 -28.60 -17.26
C MET A 639 -37.53 -29.83 -17.29
N VAL A 640 -38.73 -29.78 -16.68
CA VAL A 640 -39.63 -30.95 -16.60
C VAL A 640 -41.04 -30.63 -17.05
N THR A 641 -41.31 -30.88 -18.33
CA THR A 641 -42.49 -31.33 -19.07
C THR A 641 -43.91 -30.82 -18.88
N ASP A 642 -44.53 -30.57 -20.05
CA ASP A 642 -45.94 -30.77 -20.52
C ASP A 642 -46.94 -29.61 -20.42
N GLN A 643 -47.86 -29.63 -21.39
CA GLN A 643 -48.77 -28.53 -21.82
C GLN A 643 -49.65 -27.91 -20.71
N LYS A 644 -49.88 -28.57 -19.60
CA LYS A 644 -50.54 -28.00 -18.40
C LYS A 644 -49.64 -27.02 -17.63
N GLN A 645 -48.36 -27.03 -17.88
CA GLN A 645 -47.37 -26.16 -17.21
C GLN A 645 -47.30 -24.79 -17.88
N TRP A 646 -47.70 -24.63 -19.15
CA TRP A 646 -47.71 -23.32 -19.81
C TRP A 646 -48.69 -22.34 -19.15
N GLU A 647 -49.86 -22.81 -18.67
CA GLU A 647 -50.77 -21.96 -17.90
C GLU A 647 -50.21 -21.57 -16.53
N GLN A 648 -49.46 -22.46 -15.90
CA GLN A 648 -48.75 -22.16 -14.67
C GLN A 648 -47.53 -21.25 -14.91
N LEU A 649 -46.86 -21.37 -16.04
CA LEU A 649 -45.75 -20.51 -16.45
C LEU A 649 -46.20 -19.06 -16.71
N GLU A 650 -47.40 -18.86 -17.30
CA GLU A 650 -47.98 -17.54 -17.49
C GLU A 650 -48.37 -16.89 -16.15
N ASP A 651 -48.87 -17.66 -15.19
CA ASP A 651 -49.11 -17.20 -13.80
C ASP A 651 -47.76 -16.89 -13.07
N HIS A 652 -46.74 -17.68 -13.30
CA HIS A 652 -45.38 -17.43 -12.79
C HIS A 652 -44.75 -16.19 -13.43
N ARG A 653 -44.94 -15.96 -14.73
CA ARG A 653 -44.49 -14.76 -15.44
C ARG A 653 -45.17 -13.50 -14.88
N LEU A 654 -46.48 -13.53 -14.64
CA LEU A 654 -47.21 -12.42 -14.00
C LEU A 654 -46.74 -12.16 -12.56
N ARG A 655 -46.31 -13.22 -11.85
CA ARG A 655 -45.68 -13.08 -10.51
C ARG A 655 -44.27 -12.52 -10.58
N LEU A 656 -43.47 -12.87 -11.62
CA LEU A 656 -42.15 -12.29 -11.87
C LEU A 656 -42.25 -10.80 -12.26
N ASP A 657 -43.22 -10.41 -13.10
CA ASP A 657 -43.48 -9.01 -13.40
C ASP A 657 -43.97 -8.22 -12.17
N GLY A 658 -44.68 -8.91 -11.25
CA GLY A 658 -45.04 -8.39 -9.95
C GLY A 658 -43.83 -8.21 -9.01
N LEU A 659 -42.88 -9.16 -9.06
CA LEU A 659 -41.60 -9.11 -8.31
C LEU A 659 -40.67 -8.02 -8.85
N ASP A 660 -40.59 -7.86 -10.16
CA ASP A 660 -39.82 -6.77 -10.79
C ASP A 660 -40.38 -5.40 -10.41
N SER A 661 -41.70 -5.29 -10.39
CA SER A 661 -42.39 -4.08 -9.93
C SER A 661 -42.16 -3.83 -8.43
N TYR A 662 -42.06 -4.89 -7.64
CA TYR A 662 -41.73 -4.82 -6.20
C TYR A 662 -40.27 -4.47 -5.95
N ILE A 663 -39.33 -5.06 -6.72
CA ILE A 663 -37.91 -4.73 -6.70
C ILE A 663 -37.71 -3.25 -7.06
N LYS A 664 -38.34 -2.79 -8.12
CA LYS A 664 -38.28 -1.39 -8.54
C LYS A 664 -38.79 -0.43 -7.45
N ARG A 665 -39.87 -0.80 -6.75
CA ARG A 665 -40.36 -0.03 -5.59
C ARG A 665 -39.41 -0.07 -4.41
N LEU A 666 -38.72 -1.20 -4.20
CA LEU A 666 -37.69 -1.30 -3.14
C LEU A 666 -36.47 -0.45 -3.49
N GLU A 667 -36.05 -0.41 -4.75
CA GLU A 667 -34.96 0.46 -5.22
C GLU A 667 -35.34 1.94 -5.09
N GLU A 668 -36.56 2.31 -5.46
CA GLU A 668 -37.10 3.68 -5.29
C GLU A 668 -37.18 4.08 -3.81
N ASN A 669 -37.66 3.19 -2.94
CA ASN A 669 -37.69 3.40 -1.49
C ASN A 669 -36.28 3.46 -0.87
N LEU A 670 -35.33 2.67 -1.40
CA LEU A 670 -33.94 2.69 -0.96
C LEU A 670 -33.25 4.00 -1.38
N MET A 671 -33.55 4.48 -2.61
CA MET A 671 -33.05 5.78 -3.07
C MET A 671 -33.65 6.93 -2.28
N GLU A 672 -34.94 6.88 -1.95
CA GLU A 672 -35.57 7.90 -1.11
C GLU A 672 -35.08 7.89 0.32
N THR A 673 -34.84 6.69 0.87
CA THR A 673 -34.25 6.53 2.22
C THR A 673 -32.82 7.02 2.25
N ASN A 674 -32.02 6.72 1.21
CA ASN A 674 -30.67 7.22 1.05
C ASN A 674 -30.66 8.75 0.92
N LYS A 675 -31.58 9.32 0.15
CA LYS A 675 -31.72 10.77 0.02
C LYS A 675 -32.05 11.44 1.36
N LYS A 676 -33.01 10.90 2.10
CA LYS A 676 -33.36 11.42 3.45
C LYS A 676 -32.19 11.28 4.45
N GLN A 677 -31.40 10.22 4.32
CA GLN A 677 -30.18 10.05 5.14
C GLN A 677 -29.07 11.04 4.74
N TRP A 678 -28.94 11.35 3.43
CA TRP A 678 -28.04 12.39 2.95
C TRP A 678 -28.46 13.77 3.46
N GLU A 679 -29.72 14.10 3.44
CA GLU A 679 -30.26 15.36 3.99
C GLU A 679 -30.03 15.45 5.50
N GLN A 680 -30.16 14.34 6.23
CA GLN A 680 -29.84 14.29 7.66
C GLN A 680 -28.33 14.40 7.94
N LEU A 681 -27.50 13.81 7.10
CA LEU A 681 -26.03 13.91 7.21
C LEU A 681 -25.56 15.33 6.90
N GLU A 682 -26.15 15.98 5.91
CA GLU A 682 -25.87 17.37 5.59
C GLU A 682 -26.34 18.33 6.72
N ASP A 683 -27.50 18.09 7.34
CA ASP A 683 -27.93 18.81 8.53
C ASP A 683 -26.97 18.58 9.72
N HIS A 684 -26.47 17.35 9.90
CA HIS A 684 -25.45 17.05 10.89
C HIS A 684 -24.11 17.72 10.58
N ARG A 685 -23.71 17.77 9.30
CA ARG A 685 -22.51 18.48 8.85
C ARG A 685 -22.62 19.98 9.14
N LEU A 686 -23.74 20.60 8.77
CA LEU A 686 -24.00 22.03 9.07
C LEU A 686 -23.99 22.33 10.58
N ARG A 687 -24.49 21.40 11.40
CA ARG A 687 -24.41 21.51 12.86
C ARG A 687 -23.01 21.35 13.40
N LEU A 688 -22.17 20.48 12.80
CA LEU A 688 -20.76 20.33 13.13
C LEU A 688 -19.97 21.56 12.71
N ASP A 689 -20.26 22.15 11.55
CA ASP A 689 -19.65 23.41 11.11
C ASP A 689 -20.06 24.58 12.01
N GLY A 690 -21.30 24.60 12.47
CA GLY A 690 -21.76 25.54 13.49
C GLY A 690 -21.04 25.37 14.85
N LEU A 691 -20.82 24.11 15.27
CA LEU A 691 -20.06 23.78 16.46
C LEU A 691 -18.58 24.14 16.33
N ASN A 692 -17.98 23.90 15.17
CA ASN A 692 -16.60 24.31 14.87
C ASN A 692 -16.44 25.84 14.89
N SER A 693 -17.40 26.55 14.32
CA SER A 693 -17.41 28.02 14.39
C SER A 693 -17.57 28.53 15.82
N TYR A 694 -18.37 27.82 16.63
CA TYR A 694 -18.54 28.18 18.06
C TYR A 694 -17.31 27.80 18.89
N ILE A 695 -16.64 26.68 18.57
CA ILE A 695 -15.34 26.32 19.18
C ILE A 695 -14.29 27.37 18.84
N LYS A 696 -14.20 27.80 17.59
CA LYS A 696 -13.29 28.86 17.17
C LYS A 696 -13.56 30.18 17.94
N TYR A 697 -14.82 30.54 18.08
CA TYR A 697 -15.22 31.67 18.90
C TYR A 697 -14.79 31.52 20.37
N LEU A 698 -14.91 30.34 20.95
CA LEU A 698 -14.47 30.06 22.32
C LEU A 698 -12.95 30.09 22.46
N GLU A 699 -12.21 29.63 21.47
CA GLU A 699 -10.74 29.69 21.42
C GLU A 699 -10.25 31.12 21.28
N GLU A 700 -10.89 31.92 20.45
CA GLU A 700 -10.60 33.35 20.34
C GLU A 700 -10.89 34.10 21.68
N LYS A 701 -11.98 33.77 22.34
CA LYS A 701 -12.30 34.27 23.68
C LYS A 701 -11.31 33.79 24.73
N GLN A 702 -10.85 32.56 24.65
CA GLN A 702 -9.82 32.04 25.55
C GLN A 702 -8.49 32.73 25.33
N GLN A 703 -8.10 33.04 24.11
CA GLN A 703 -6.92 33.82 23.76
C GLN A 703 -7.04 35.27 24.27
N GLU A 704 -8.23 35.86 24.16
CA GLU A 704 -8.50 37.19 24.73
C GLU A 704 -8.39 37.19 26.25
N TYR A 705 -8.91 36.13 26.92
CA TYR A 705 -8.79 35.95 28.37
C TYR A 705 -7.33 35.71 28.80
N LEU A 706 -6.58 34.89 28.05
CA LEU A 706 -5.16 34.65 28.32
C LEU A 706 -4.34 35.96 28.21
N LYS A 707 -4.59 36.75 27.16
CA LYS A 707 -3.97 38.11 27.04
C LYS A 707 -4.34 39.03 28.19
N ARG A 708 -5.57 38.95 28.72
CA ARG A 708 -5.97 39.72 29.91
C ARG A 708 -5.33 39.20 31.18
N ILE A 709 -5.12 37.88 31.29
CA ILE A 709 -4.41 37.24 32.44
C ILE A 709 -2.94 37.65 32.42
N GLU A 710 -2.25 37.59 31.28
CA GLU A 710 -0.87 38.09 31.13
C GLU A 710 -0.73 39.58 31.51
N GLN A 711 -1.75 40.38 31.24
CA GLN A 711 -1.81 41.79 31.67
C GLN A 711 -2.07 41.94 33.17
N TYR A 712 -2.70 40.95 33.85
CA TYR A 712 -2.98 40.96 35.29
C TYR A 712 -1.98 40.15 36.13
N GLU A 713 -1.11 39.30 35.54
CA GLU A 713 -0.06 38.58 36.29
C GLU A 713 1.02 39.46 36.89
N ILE A 714 0.99 40.79 36.64
CA ILE A 714 1.84 41.74 37.32
C ILE A 714 1.35 42.06 38.74
N GLU A 715 0.14 41.69 39.15
CA GLU A 715 -0.43 42.10 40.44
C GLU A 715 -1.22 41.09 41.27
N SER A 716 -0.94 39.85 41.42
CA SER A 716 -1.34 39.09 42.62
C SER A 716 -1.46 37.56 42.45
N SER A 717 -1.02 36.81 43.45
CA SER A 717 -1.05 35.32 43.59
C SER A 717 -2.46 34.69 43.71
N TRP A 718 -3.49 35.43 43.51
CA TRP A 718 -4.90 34.97 43.55
C TRP A 718 -5.43 34.52 42.20
N SER A 719 -4.84 34.97 41.10
CA SER A 719 -5.27 34.66 39.73
C SER A 719 -5.07 33.20 39.34
N TYR A 720 -4.09 32.52 39.91
CA TYR A 720 -3.81 31.11 39.64
C TYR A 720 -4.90 30.14 40.14
N LYS A 721 -5.58 30.47 41.25
CA LYS A 721 -6.69 29.65 41.79
C LYS A 721 -7.98 29.82 40.99
N ILE A 722 -8.20 30.99 40.39
CA ILE A 722 -9.36 31.27 39.53
C ILE A 722 -9.21 30.58 38.16
N GLY A 723 -8.01 30.56 37.57
CA GLY A 723 -7.73 29.87 36.33
C GLY A 723 -8.03 28.36 36.38
N LYS A 724 -7.74 27.70 37.50
CA LYS A 724 -8.09 26.30 37.72
C LYS A 724 -9.60 26.04 37.84
N MET A 725 -10.36 27.03 38.33
CA MET A 725 -11.83 26.93 38.37
C MET A 725 -12.49 27.09 37.00
N ILE A 726 -11.94 27.95 36.15
CA ILE A 726 -12.51 28.26 34.83
C ILE A 726 -12.26 27.11 33.84
N THR A 727 -11.15 26.37 33.94
CA THR A 727 -10.88 25.19 33.14
C THR A 727 -11.68 23.96 33.57
N PHE A 728 -12.28 23.94 34.76
CA PHE A 728 -13.12 22.88 35.27
C PHE A 728 -14.58 22.96 34.77
N PHE A 729 -15.06 24.15 34.46
CA PHE A 729 -16.46 24.41 34.06
C PHE A 729 -16.86 23.84 32.68
N PRO A 730 -16.05 23.91 31.62
CA PRO A 730 -16.39 23.33 30.32
C PRO A 730 -16.48 21.80 30.36
N ARG A 731 -15.65 21.12 31.18
CA ARG A 731 -15.71 19.65 31.37
C ARG A 731 -17.00 19.18 32.05
N ILE A 732 -17.57 19.98 32.92
CA ILE A 732 -18.85 19.64 33.59
C ILE A 732 -20.04 19.85 32.64
N ILE A 733 -19.99 20.84 31.76
CA ILE A 733 -21.03 21.11 30.76
C ILE A 733 -21.04 20.00 29.70
N MET A 734 -19.87 19.60 29.21
CA MET A 734 -19.73 18.47 28.25
C MET A 734 -20.21 17.15 28.88
N LYS A 735 -19.86 16.84 30.12
CA LYS A 735 -20.37 15.65 30.82
C LYS A 735 -21.90 15.67 30.99
N LYS A 736 -22.50 16.82 31.27
CA LYS A 736 -23.97 16.95 31.38
C LYS A 736 -24.70 16.84 30.04
N ILE A 737 -24.09 17.27 28.95
CA ILE A 737 -24.67 17.13 27.59
C ILE A 737 -24.60 15.66 27.14
N ILE A 738 -23.50 14.96 27.43
CA ILE A 738 -23.32 13.53 27.09
C ILE A 738 -24.25 12.64 27.93
N CYS A 739 -24.47 12.94 29.23
CA CYS A 739 -25.38 12.18 30.08
C CYS A 739 -26.86 12.40 29.76
N ARG A 740 -27.27 13.57 29.24
CA ARG A 740 -28.66 13.81 28.83
C ARG A 740 -29.06 13.11 27.50
N ARG A 741 -28.12 12.68 26.68
CA ARG A 741 -28.39 11.91 25.46
C ARG A 741 -28.45 10.39 25.66
N ARG A 742 -28.16 9.87 26.85
CA ARG A 742 -28.33 8.44 27.18
C ARG A 742 -29.73 8.08 27.70
N ASN A 743 -30.61 9.06 27.95
CA ASN A 743 -31.95 8.87 28.49
C ASN A 743 -33.07 9.44 27.56
N LYS A 744 -32.85 9.45 26.28
CA LYS A 744 -33.92 9.61 25.27
C LYS A 744 -33.71 8.66 24.12
#